data_f831cf31c64a5e315ca8e862391e19c1
#
_entry.id   f831cf31c64a5e315ca8e862391e19c1
#
_cell.length_a   1.000
_cell.length_b   1.000
_cell.length_c   1.000
_cell.angle_alpha   90.00
_cell.angle_beta   90.00
_cell.angle_gamma   90.00
#
_symmetry.space_group_name_H-M   'P 1'
#
loop_
_entity.id
_entity.type
_entity.pdbx_description
1 polymer ?
#
loop_
_entity_poly.entity_id
_entity_poly.type
_entity_poly.pdbx_seq_one_letter_code
_entity_poly.pdbx_strand_id
1 'polypeptide(L)'
;MNRPTRTLLGLAIATSLSMPFGAQAEALISADLQKRLLVSPSHEVVITFSDRSQLSRLAAITSTVRPLKELPMAGAILTSAQVRTVAGWDGVKSIYYNAPLKYFNYEAGKITGGHVVHDSLHLKGNGYTVAVIDSGIDANHPDLQFGPKTIQNVKIAGDLGLVGAGVNLENVSNTDTSSGHGTHVAGTVAGTGAASAGDSRRPNYYAGIAPEASLLGLGVGEGINILFALEAFDYALANQERYSIDVITNSWGSASGPYDPNSPVNQASYEAYKRGMVVAFAAGNDGPGDDTLNPYAVVPWVINVGSGTKAGALSSFSSAGVPGDFYKHIDVVAPGSSICSTRAAGTAIGATGPLVDTAHPEYTARYHCISGTSMATPFVAGTVTLLLEANPELSPDQIETILMKSATPMPAYAYHQVGGGYINVLAAVDLASRTVGNRQAFLSGETAWSRQGKWNTVADNASLLSYSGTWSSTATTGATDGTYRKAAVTRKSVPRLNLAFQGGAMQLIYPRDNKGGLADVYVDGVFRGRIGFYNETSDFGRFALNNLSDGLHKVELRGVLGNIYFDGALIEGKLYASNTQLVEETETFTGVIGPSAENIVVNEHAFEVGNDVISIKASLGWGGGVDLDFSLVDPFGNEVASGATLSNPETLEFPVSEPGTYKYLVKGYATVVADYTLKSTEVRAVVTTP
;
A
#
# COMPACT_ATOMS: atom_id res chain seq x y z
N MET A 1 -7.22 -53.98 -49.91
CA MET A 1 -8.24 -54.01 -50.96
C MET A 1 -9.44 -53.22 -50.52
N ASN A 2 -9.73 -52.20 -51.31
CA ASN A 2 -11.01 -51.43 -51.48
C ASN A 2 -11.83 -50.93 -50.27
N ARG A 3 -11.73 -49.64 -50.10
CA ARG A 3 -12.86 -48.80 -49.63
C ARG A 3 -14.00 -48.80 -50.68
N PRO A 4 -15.25 -48.49 -50.26
CA PRO A 4 -15.89 -47.36 -50.90
C PRO A 4 -16.53 -46.35 -49.93
N THR A 5 -16.40 -45.12 -50.38
CA THR A 5 -17.12 -43.89 -50.02
C THR A 5 -18.64 -44.03 -50.14
N ARG A 6 -19.42 -43.46 -49.18
CA ARG A 6 -20.82 -43.10 -49.40
C ARG A 6 -21.09 -41.69 -48.88
N THR A 7 -21.32 -40.83 -49.81
CA THR A 7 -21.96 -39.51 -49.71
C THR A 7 -23.42 -39.67 -49.33
N LEU A 8 -23.89 -38.95 -48.33
CA LEU A 8 -25.32 -38.77 -48.07
C LEU A 8 -25.62 -37.27 -47.95
N LEU A 9 -26.39 -36.83 -48.91
CA LEU A 9 -27.06 -35.55 -49.03
C LEU A 9 -28.20 -35.54 -48.00
N GLY A 10 -28.18 -34.65 -47.03
CA GLY A 10 -29.22 -34.46 -46.02
C GLY A 10 -29.91 -33.12 -46.21
N LEU A 11 -31.15 -33.19 -46.52
CA LEU A 11 -32.14 -32.12 -46.71
C LEU A 11 -32.33 -31.31 -45.41
N ALA A 12 -32.10 -30.02 -45.47
CA ALA A 12 -32.39 -29.10 -44.36
C ALA A 12 -33.88 -28.75 -44.35
N ILE A 13 -34.60 -29.24 -43.37
CA ILE A 13 -35.94 -28.76 -43.03
C ILE A 13 -35.78 -27.68 -41.96
N ALA A 14 -36.00 -26.43 -42.34
CA ALA A 14 -36.10 -25.33 -41.40
C ALA A 14 -37.43 -25.40 -40.64
N THR A 15 -37.41 -25.94 -39.44
CA THR A 15 -38.49 -25.74 -38.48
C THR A 15 -38.15 -24.52 -37.62
N SER A 16 -38.86 -23.44 -37.85
CA SER A 16 -38.90 -22.28 -36.96
C SER A 16 -39.52 -22.70 -35.63
N LEU A 17 -38.67 -23.07 -34.64
CA LEU A 17 -39.06 -23.13 -33.25
C LEU A 17 -39.06 -21.70 -32.70
N SER A 18 -40.26 -21.16 -32.50
CA SER A 18 -40.49 -20.03 -31.65
C SER A 18 -39.97 -20.39 -30.24
N MET A 19 -38.83 -19.83 -29.84
CA MET A 19 -38.40 -19.88 -28.44
C MET A 19 -39.40 -19.10 -27.59
N PRO A 20 -39.91 -19.64 -26.50
CA PRO A 20 -40.65 -18.84 -25.55
C PRO A 20 -39.70 -17.83 -24.94
N PHE A 21 -40.05 -16.55 -25.03
CA PHE A 21 -39.45 -15.47 -24.23
C PHE A 21 -39.69 -15.79 -22.76
N GLY A 22 -38.58 -15.90 -21.97
CA GLY A 22 -38.67 -15.95 -20.52
C GLY A 22 -38.07 -17.18 -19.83
N ALA A 23 -36.85 -17.60 -20.21
CA ALA A 23 -36.05 -18.40 -19.26
C ALA A 23 -35.49 -17.43 -18.22
N GLN A 24 -36.23 -17.28 -17.13
CA GLN A 24 -35.74 -16.58 -15.95
C GLN A 24 -34.53 -17.35 -15.40
N ALA A 25 -33.42 -16.64 -15.17
CA ALA A 25 -32.25 -17.26 -14.56
C ALA A 25 -32.62 -17.73 -13.13
N GLU A 26 -32.54 -19.03 -12.87
CA GLU A 26 -32.64 -19.56 -11.51
C GLU A 26 -31.63 -18.84 -10.59
N ALA A 27 -32.03 -18.57 -9.34
CA ALA A 27 -31.16 -17.96 -8.36
C ALA A 27 -29.87 -18.77 -8.17
N LEU A 28 -28.75 -18.10 -8.01
CA LEU A 28 -27.46 -18.73 -7.73
C LEU A 28 -27.52 -19.45 -6.39
N ILE A 29 -27.39 -20.75 -6.35
CA ILE A 29 -27.16 -21.53 -5.13
C ILE A 29 -25.65 -21.75 -4.99
N SER A 30 -25.05 -21.33 -3.87
CA SER A 30 -23.61 -21.49 -3.65
C SER A 30 -23.19 -22.97 -3.72
N ALA A 31 -21.97 -23.21 -4.24
CA ALA A 31 -21.46 -24.58 -4.45
C ALA A 31 -21.39 -25.40 -3.15
N ASP A 32 -21.11 -24.74 -2.00
CA ASP A 32 -21.11 -25.40 -0.70
C ASP A 32 -22.52 -25.77 -0.25
N LEU A 33 -23.50 -24.89 -0.45
CA LEU A 33 -24.88 -25.19 -0.18
C LEU A 33 -25.39 -26.35 -1.05
N GLN A 34 -25.06 -26.38 -2.35
CA GLN A 34 -25.43 -27.48 -3.24
C GLN A 34 -24.96 -28.85 -2.73
N LYS A 35 -23.72 -28.94 -2.23
CA LYS A 35 -23.18 -30.15 -1.61
C LYS A 35 -23.98 -30.54 -0.35
N ARG A 36 -24.32 -29.57 0.49
CA ARG A 36 -25.04 -29.77 1.74
C ARG A 36 -26.50 -30.20 1.52
N LEU A 37 -27.14 -29.76 0.45
CA LEU A 37 -28.51 -30.19 0.07
C LEU A 37 -28.65 -31.70 -0.15
N LEU A 38 -27.51 -32.39 -0.37
CA LEU A 38 -27.48 -33.85 -0.58
C LEU A 38 -27.38 -34.66 0.73
N VAL A 39 -26.85 -34.03 1.80
CA VAL A 39 -26.44 -34.76 3.02
C VAL A 39 -27.11 -34.26 4.31
N SER A 40 -27.80 -33.13 4.28
CA SER A 40 -28.44 -32.56 5.45
C SER A 40 -29.93 -32.22 5.18
N PRO A 41 -30.86 -32.44 6.13
CA PRO A 41 -32.26 -32.15 5.95
C PRO A 41 -32.62 -30.67 6.08
N SER A 42 -31.80 -29.85 6.76
CA SER A 42 -32.02 -28.42 6.93
C SER A 42 -30.71 -27.63 6.87
N HIS A 43 -30.79 -26.38 6.45
CA HIS A 43 -29.68 -25.51 6.17
C HIS A 43 -29.93 -24.10 6.68
N GLU A 44 -29.02 -23.57 7.41
CA GLU A 44 -28.98 -22.15 7.70
C GLU A 44 -28.44 -21.40 6.48
N VAL A 45 -29.23 -20.49 5.92
CA VAL A 45 -28.91 -19.83 4.63
C VAL A 45 -29.05 -18.32 4.72
N VAL A 46 -28.29 -17.62 3.88
CA VAL A 46 -28.49 -16.21 3.59
C VAL A 46 -29.04 -16.08 2.17
N ILE A 47 -30.15 -15.38 2.03
CA ILE A 47 -30.86 -15.18 0.76
C ILE A 47 -30.76 -13.73 0.37
N THR A 48 -30.31 -13.44 -0.85
CA THR A 48 -30.27 -12.11 -1.44
C THR A 48 -31.43 -11.93 -2.41
N PHE A 49 -32.18 -10.86 -2.25
CA PHE A 49 -33.32 -10.52 -3.09
C PHE A 49 -32.99 -9.32 -4.00
N SER A 50 -33.78 -9.12 -5.06
CA SER A 50 -33.73 -7.89 -5.88
C SER A 50 -34.24 -6.67 -5.10
N ASP A 51 -35.23 -6.88 -4.24
CA ASP A 51 -35.84 -5.88 -3.37
C ASP A 51 -36.43 -6.55 -2.10
N ARG A 52 -36.92 -5.74 -1.17
CA ARG A 52 -37.40 -6.22 0.14
C ARG A 52 -38.81 -6.78 0.13
N SER A 53 -39.54 -6.68 -0.97
CA SER A 53 -40.96 -7.15 -1.02
C SER A 53 -41.09 -8.66 -0.83
N GLN A 54 -40.04 -9.43 -1.15
CA GLN A 54 -39.98 -10.88 -1.02
C GLN A 54 -39.86 -11.40 0.42
N LEU A 55 -39.52 -10.53 1.38
CA LEU A 55 -39.33 -10.93 2.78
C LEU A 55 -40.60 -11.50 3.41
N SER A 56 -41.77 -10.93 3.10
CA SER A 56 -43.07 -11.45 3.58
C SER A 56 -43.40 -12.84 3.04
N ARG A 57 -43.00 -13.08 1.78
CA ARG A 57 -43.17 -14.41 1.15
C ARG A 57 -42.26 -15.45 1.79
N LEU A 58 -41.02 -15.08 2.15
CA LEU A 58 -40.13 -15.98 2.89
C LEU A 58 -40.68 -16.30 4.29
N ALA A 59 -41.23 -15.32 5.01
CA ALA A 59 -41.85 -15.50 6.32
C ALA A 59 -43.06 -16.42 6.29
N ALA A 60 -43.71 -16.58 5.13
CA ALA A 60 -44.83 -17.52 4.98
C ALA A 60 -44.39 -18.99 4.92
N ILE A 61 -43.14 -19.32 4.63
CA ILE A 61 -42.65 -20.70 4.49
C ILE A 61 -41.73 -21.14 5.64
N THR A 62 -41.22 -20.23 6.44
CA THR A 62 -40.42 -20.53 7.63
C THR A 62 -40.57 -19.43 8.69
N SER A 63 -40.62 -19.85 9.94
CA SER A 63 -40.67 -18.93 11.10
C SER A 63 -39.31 -18.42 11.54
N THR A 64 -38.21 -18.87 10.90
CA THR A 64 -36.85 -18.56 11.31
C THR A 64 -36.24 -17.37 10.54
N VAL A 65 -37.07 -16.58 9.84
CA VAL A 65 -36.63 -15.47 9.03
C VAL A 65 -36.03 -14.34 9.88
N ARG A 66 -34.80 -13.95 9.55
CA ARG A 66 -34.10 -12.79 10.11
C ARG A 66 -33.84 -11.80 8.99
N PRO A 67 -34.73 -10.83 8.71
CA PRO A 67 -34.51 -9.81 7.68
C PRO A 67 -33.44 -8.83 8.14
N LEU A 68 -32.57 -8.40 7.22
CA LEU A 68 -31.66 -7.29 7.43
C LEU A 68 -32.39 -5.96 7.27
N LYS A 69 -31.96 -4.95 8.00
CA LYS A 69 -32.66 -3.67 8.05
C LYS A 69 -32.48 -2.85 6.79
N GLU A 70 -31.26 -2.75 6.27
CA GLU A 70 -30.94 -1.90 5.13
C GLU A 70 -30.74 -2.73 3.83
N LEU A 71 -30.20 -3.92 3.95
CA LEU A 71 -29.95 -4.79 2.80
C LEU A 71 -31.19 -5.61 2.41
N PRO A 72 -31.44 -5.84 1.10
CA PRO A 72 -32.50 -6.73 0.63
C PRO A 72 -32.10 -8.21 0.82
N MET A 73 -31.79 -8.58 2.05
CA MET A 73 -31.31 -9.92 2.43
C MET A 73 -31.99 -10.41 3.68
N ALA A 74 -32.05 -11.73 3.82
CA ALA A 74 -32.49 -12.37 5.06
C ALA A 74 -31.72 -13.65 5.34
N GLY A 75 -31.44 -13.91 6.62
CA GLY A 75 -31.10 -15.25 7.12
C GLY A 75 -32.36 -16.10 7.34
N ALA A 76 -32.28 -17.39 7.09
CA ALA A 76 -33.34 -18.34 7.38
C ALA A 76 -32.81 -19.76 7.56
N ILE A 77 -33.53 -20.58 8.31
CA ILE A 77 -33.34 -22.04 8.30
C ILE A 77 -34.36 -22.65 7.35
N LEU A 78 -33.88 -23.32 6.30
CA LEU A 78 -34.68 -23.92 5.24
C LEU A 78 -34.32 -25.38 5.06
N THR A 79 -35.34 -26.20 4.77
CA THR A 79 -35.13 -27.57 4.29
C THR A 79 -34.60 -27.54 2.85
N SER A 80 -33.98 -28.64 2.40
CA SER A 80 -33.51 -28.78 1.01
C SER A 80 -34.60 -28.50 -0.03
N ALA A 81 -35.85 -28.88 0.26
CA ALA A 81 -37.00 -28.61 -0.60
C ALA A 81 -37.36 -27.12 -0.63
N GLN A 82 -37.35 -26.47 0.53
CA GLN A 82 -37.61 -25.03 0.63
C GLN A 82 -36.52 -24.20 -0.06
N VAL A 83 -35.23 -24.58 0.03
CA VAL A 83 -34.15 -23.94 -0.70
C VAL A 83 -34.40 -23.94 -2.22
N ARG A 84 -34.77 -25.10 -2.76
CA ARG A 84 -35.10 -25.22 -4.19
C ARG A 84 -36.33 -24.39 -4.57
N THR A 85 -37.34 -24.38 -3.71
CA THR A 85 -38.55 -23.57 -3.93
C THR A 85 -38.21 -22.08 -3.96
N VAL A 86 -37.39 -21.59 -3.02
CA VAL A 86 -36.99 -20.19 -2.93
C VAL A 86 -36.07 -19.79 -4.10
N ALA A 87 -35.20 -20.70 -4.53
CA ALA A 87 -34.33 -20.47 -5.70
C ALA A 87 -35.12 -20.26 -7.00
N GLY A 88 -36.29 -20.84 -7.11
CA GLY A 88 -37.20 -20.65 -8.25
C GLY A 88 -38.09 -19.40 -8.16
N TRP A 89 -37.94 -18.57 -7.15
CA TRP A 89 -38.76 -17.35 -7.05
C TRP A 89 -38.20 -16.19 -7.87
N ASP A 90 -39.11 -15.49 -8.53
CA ASP A 90 -38.76 -14.19 -9.12
C ASP A 90 -38.26 -13.26 -8.00
N GLY A 91 -37.16 -12.55 -8.30
CA GLY A 91 -36.57 -11.59 -7.37
C GLY A 91 -35.62 -12.20 -6.34
N VAL A 92 -35.35 -13.50 -6.36
CA VAL A 92 -34.20 -14.09 -5.60
C VAL A 92 -32.97 -14.09 -6.49
N LYS A 93 -31.90 -13.47 -6.02
CA LYS A 93 -30.62 -13.39 -6.72
C LYS A 93 -29.71 -14.55 -6.38
N SER A 94 -29.60 -14.86 -5.09
CA SER A 94 -28.69 -15.92 -4.61
C SER A 94 -29.10 -16.47 -3.25
N ILE A 95 -28.68 -17.71 -3.01
CA ILE A 95 -28.84 -18.41 -1.71
C ILE A 95 -27.48 -19.01 -1.34
N TYR A 96 -26.94 -18.58 -0.22
CA TYR A 96 -25.67 -19.05 0.31
C TYR A 96 -25.89 -19.82 1.62
N TYR A 97 -25.07 -20.83 1.85
CA TYR A 97 -24.97 -21.42 3.18
C TYR A 97 -24.42 -20.36 4.15
N ASN A 98 -25.03 -20.22 5.32
CA ASN A 98 -24.49 -19.38 6.38
C ASN A 98 -23.27 -20.08 7.00
N ALA A 99 -22.16 -20.02 6.27
CA ALA A 99 -20.93 -20.65 6.71
C ALA A 99 -20.36 -19.94 7.94
N PRO A 100 -19.89 -20.69 8.96
CA PRO A 100 -19.14 -20.07 10.04
C PRO A 100 -17.90 -19.39 9.49
N LEU A 101 -17.72 -18.12 9.84
CA LEU A 101 -16.52 -17.33 9.50
C LEU A 101 -15.50 -17.52 10.61
N LYS A 102 -14.23 -17.57 10.25
CA LYS A 102 -13.10 -17.73 11.16
C LYS A 102 -12.29 -16.43 11.24
N TYR A 103 -11.74 -16.17 12.41
CA TYR A 103 -10.95 -14.96 12.68
C TYR A 103 -9.53 -15.40 13.08
N PHE A 104 -8.45 -14.87 12.42
CA PHE A 104 -7.09 -15.32 12.73
C PHE A 104 -6.03 -14.29 12.37
N ASN A 105 -5.02 -14.09 13.24
CA ASN A 105 -3.77 -13.39 12.90
C ASN A 105 -2.93 -14.20 11.91
N TYR A 106 -2.89 -15.50 12.08
CA TYR A 106 -2.22 -16.41 11.16
C TYR A 106 -2.60 -16.19 9.69
N GLU A 107 -3.87 -15.95 9.40
CA GLU A 107 -4.33 -15.71 8.02
C GLU A 107 -3.90 -14.34 7.48
N ALA A 108 -3.70 -13.34 8.34
CA ALA A 108 -3.12 -12.05 7.95
C ALA A 108 -1.68 -12.21 7.47
N GLY A 109 -0.85 -12.94 8.20
CA GLY A 109 0.51 -13.30 7.76
C GLY A 109 0.53 -14.17 6.51
N LYS A 110 -0.46 -15.06 6.33
CA LYS A 110 -0.56 -15.92 5.16
C LYS A 110 -0.92 -15.14 3.88
N ILE A 111 -1.95 -14.29 3.92
CA ILE A 111 -2.41 -13.53 2.75
C ILE A 111 -1.36 -12.54 2.26
N THR A 112 -0.54 -12.01 3.15
CA THR A 112 0.51 -11.03 2.86
C THR A 112 1.86 -11.66 2.51
N GLY A 113 2.01 -13.00 2.64
CA GLY A 113 3.29 -13.70 2.45
C GLY A 113 4.25 -13.62 3.64
N GLY A 114 3.88 -13.01 4.77
CA GLY A 114 4.72 -12.89 5.96
C GLY A 114 5.20 -14.24 6.52
N HIS A 115 4.40 -15.29 6.40
CA HIS A 115 4.82 -16.63 6.81
C HIS A 115 5.97 -17.21 5.96
N VAL A 116 6.00 -16.90 4.66
CA VAL A 116 7.09 -17.31 3.78
C VAL A 116 8.37 -16.58 4.19
N VAL A 117 8.27 -15.31 4.55
CA VAL A 117 9.40 -14.52 5.06
C VAL A 117 9.96 -15.12 6.35
N HIS A 118 9.10 -15.51 7.30
CA HIS A 118 9.54 -16.16 8.53
C HIS A 118 10.15 -17.56 8.31
N ASP A 119 9.50 -18.40 7.51
CA ASP A 119 9.82 -19.82 7.42
C ASP A 119 10.92 -20.12 6.39
N SER A 120 11.00 -19.33 5.31
CA SER A 120 11.94 -19.56 4.21
C SER A 120 13.10 -18.58 4.18
N LEU A 121 12.87 -17.30 4.51
CA LEU A 121 13.92 -16.29 4.53
C LEU A 121 14.49 -16.06 5.94
N HIS A 122 13.85 -16.62 6.98
CA HIS A 122 14.25 -16.54 8.39
C HIS A 122 14.29 -15.11 8.95
N LEU A 123 13.66 -14.13 8.29
CA LEU A 123 13.56 -12.76 8.76
C LEU A 123 12.35 -12.64 9.68
N LYS A 124 12.54 -12.07 10.88
CA LYS A 124 11.55 -11.98 11.95
C LYS A 124 11.62 -10.67 12.73
N GLY A 125 12.38 -9.68 12.23
CA GLY A 125 12.58 -8.36 12.83
C GLY A 125 13.70 -8.32 13.86
N ASN A 126 14.62 -9.29 13.85
CA ASN A 126 15.72 -9.35 14.81
C ASN A 126 16.65 -8.14 14.71
N GLY A 127 17.04 -7.59 15.87
CA GLY A 127 17.95 -6.44 15.97
C GLY A 127 17.26 -5.07 15.89
N TYR A 128 15.94 -4.99 15.66
CA TYR A 128 15.19 -3.74 15.51
C TYR A 128 14.19 -3.54 16.63
N THR A 129 13.94 -2.27 16.99
CA THR A 129 13.04 -1.88 18.06
C THR A 129 11.87 -1.04 17.54
N VAL A 130 10.66 -1.44 17.91
CA VAL A 130 9.43 -0.68 17.65
C VAL A 130 8.94 -0.01 18.93
N ALA A 131 8.86 1.31 18.92
CA ALA A 131 8.19 2.08 19.96
C ALA A 131 6.67 2.08 19.69
N VAL A 132 5.90 1.65 20.67
CA VAL A 132 4.44 1.62 20.64
C VAL A 132 3.90 2.76 21.48
N ILE A 133 3.48 3.86 20.83
CA ILE A 133 2.79 4.97 21.50
C ILE A 133 1.30 4.66 21.50
N ASP A 134 0.78 4.22 22.63
CA ASP A 134 -0.59 3.73 22.75
C ASP A 134 -1.06 3.73 24.21
N SER A 135 -2.15 3.08 24.56
CA SER A 135 -2.66 2.99 25.94
C SER A 135 -1.67 2.37 26.93
N GLY A 136 -0.71 1.58 26.41
CA GLY A 136 0.34 0.89 27.16
C GLY A 136 0.56 -0.54 26.68
N ILE A 137 1.41 -1.28 27.40
CA ILE A 137 1.67 -2.71 27.17
C ILE A 137 1.52 -3.48 28.48
N ASP A 138 0.72 -4.55 28.51
CA ASP A 138 0.78 -5.57 29.57
C ASP A 138 1.92 -6.54 29.28
N ALA A 139 3.12 -6.18 29.70
CA ALA A 139 4.32 -7.00 29.51
C ALA A 139 4.42 -8.19 30.50
N ASN A 140 3.38 -8.46 31.29
CA ASN A 140 3.21 -9.74 31.99
C ASN A 140 2.63 -10.83 31.06
N HIS A 141 2.12 -10.45 29.88
CA HIS A 141 1.66 -11.43 28.88
C HIS A 141 2.86 -12.24 28.38
N PRO A 142 2.73 -13.60 28.27
CA PRO A 142 3.86 -14.46 27.85
C PRO A 142 4.49 -14.07 26.52
N ASP A 143 3.71 -13.52 25.58
CA ASP A 143 4.19 -13.08 24.27
C ASP A 143 4.93 -11.75 24.29
N LEU A 144 4.73 -10.95 25.35
CA LEU A 144 5.22 -9.57 25.47
C LEU A 144 6.16 -9.39 26.67
N GLN A 145 6.68 -10.46 27.21
CA GLN A 145 7.41 -10.52 28.48
C GLN A 145 8.40 -9.37 28.65
N PHE A 146 8.27 -8.65 29.80
CA PHE A 146 9.16 -7.55 30.16
C PHE A 146 10.61 -8.01 30.27
N GLY A 147 11.53 -7.24 29.71
CA GLY A 147 12.96 -7.52 29.58
C GLY A 147 13.30 -8.23 28.28
N PRO A 148 12.94 -9.50 28.06
CA PRO A 148 13.32 -10.21 26.84
C PRO A 148 12.62 -9.72 25.56
N LYS A 149 11.37 -9.26 25.63
CA LYS A 149 10.56 -8.82 24.47
C LYS A 149 10.25 -7.33 24.56
N THR A 150 9.59 -6.88 25.61
CA THR A 150 9.37 -5.47 25.90
C THR A 150 10.58 -4.97 26.70
N ILE A 151 11.59 -4.47 25.97
CA ILE A 151 12.90 -4.10 26.55
C ILE A 151 12.82 -2.90 27.48
N GLN A 152 11.81 -2.03 27.26
CA GLN A 152 11.43 -0.96 28.18
C GLN A 152 9.92 -0.72 28.07
N ASN A 153 9.29 -0.42 29.20
CA ASN A 153 7.88 -0.11 29.26
C ASN A 153 7.66 1.07 30.21
N VAL A 154 7.19 2.17 29.64
CA VAL A 154 7.13 3.48 30.29
C VAL A 154 5.67 3.90 30.43
N LYS A 155 5.26 4.26 31.64
CA LYS A 155 3.99 4.97 31.85
C LYS A 155 4.23 6.46 31.77
N ILE A 156 3.68 7.10 30.74
CA ILE A 156 3.63 8.55 30.62
C ILE A 156 2.48 9.02 31.52
N ALA A 157 2.83 9.78 32.55
CA ALA A 157 1.87 10.25 33.53
C ALA A 157 2.13 11.72 33.84
N GLY A 158 1.10 12.46 34.13
CA GLY A 158 1.20 13.87 34.55
C GLY A 158 -0.12 14.57 34.34
N ASP A 159 -0.35 15.59 35.14
CA ASP A 159 -1.46 16.53 35.00
C ASP A 159 -0.88 17.91 35.21
N LEU A 160 -0.99 18.78 34.20
CA LEU A 160 -0.53 20.16 34.29
C LEU A 160 -1.10 20.93 35.50
N GLY A 161 -2.26 20.49 36.01
CA GLY A 161 -2.89 21.08 37.19
C GLY A 161 -2.33 20.59 38.55
N LEU A 162 -1.76 19.39 38.59
CA LEU A 162 -1.38 18.74 39.85
C LEU A 162 0.14 18.65 40.10
N VAL A 163 0.94 18.47 39.06
CA VAL A 163 2.37 18.13 39.20
C VAL A 163 3.31 19.05 38.41
N GLY A 164 2.80 19.84 37.49
CA GLY A 164 3.57 20.85 36.74
C GLY A 164 4.57 20.32 35.72
N ALA A 165 4.88 19.01 35.70
CA ALA A 165 5.76 18.37 34.76
C ALA A 165 5.26 16.94 34.46
N GLY A 166 5.38 16.48 33.23
CA GLY A 166 5.19 15.07 32.88
C GLY A 166 6.17 14.18 33.61
N VAL A 167 5.73 13.01 34.02
CA VAL A 167 6.57 12.01 34.69
C VAL A 167 6.59 10.74 33.88
N ASN A 168 7.78 10.33 33.44
CA ASN A 168 8.02 9.09 32.72
C ASN A 168 8.42 8.00 33.75
N LEU A 169 7.46 7.13 34.06
CA LEU A 169 7.71 6.00 34.96
C LEU A 169 8.25 4.82 34.14
N GLU A 170 9.54 4.62 34.19
CA GLU A 170 10.25 3.53 33.52
C GLU A 170 10.13 2.19 34.27
N ASN A 171 10.40 1.09 33.52
CA ASN A 171 10.49 -0.27 34.06
C ASN A 171 9.18 -0.77 34.68
N VAL A 172 8.05 -0.37 34.11
CA VAL A 172 6.73 -0.79 34.56
C VAL A 172 6.29 -2.05 33.79
N SER A 173 6.13 -3.17 34.49
CA SER A 173 5.77 -4.45 33.83
C SER A 173 4.40 -4.43 33.15
N ASN A 174 3.47 -3.58 33.58
CA ASN A 174 2.17 -3.36 32.96
C ASN A 174 1.80 -1.88 32.96
N THR A 175 1.81 -1.25 31.80
CA THR A 175 1.39 0.14 31.60
C THR A 175 -0.02 0.25 31.02
N ASP A 176 -0.62 -0.88 30.56
CA ASP A 176 -1.96 -0.98 29.96
C ASP A 176 -2.97 -1.59 30.95
N THR A 177 -3.37 -0.79 31.93
CA THR A 177 -4.18 -1.26 33.05
C THR A 177 -5.67 -1.00 32.87
N SER A 178 -6.07 -0.28 31.83
CA SER A 178 -7.44 0.17 31.64
C SER A 178 -8.00 -0.14 30.24
N SER A 179 -7.24 0.09 29.17
CA SER A 179 -7.71 -0.07 27.80
C SER A 179 -7.57 -1.49 27.24
N GLY A 180 -6.36 -2.00 27.18
CA GLY A 180 -5.99 -3.23 26.48
C GLY A 180 -5.69 -3.04 24.99
N HIS A 181 -5.85 -1.80 24.45
CA HIS A 181 -5.64 -1.51 23.04
C HIS A 181 -4.15 -1.61 22.67
N GLY A 182 -3.27 -0.92 23.40
CA GLY A 182 -1.84 -0.94 23.14
C GLY A 182 -1.20 -2.31 23.32
N THR A 183 -1.70 -3.12 24.26
CA THR A 183 -1.28 -4.53 24.38
C THR A 183 -1.60 -5.33 23.11
N HIS A 184 -2.80 -5.14 22.53
CA HIS A 184 -3.17 -5.79 21.28
C HIS A 184 -2.30 -5.30 20.11
N VAL A 185 -2.06 -4.00 20.03
CA VAL A 185 -1.17 -3.38 19.04
C VAL A 185 0.25 -3.98 19.13
N ALA A 186 0.83 -4.00 20.33
CA ALA A 186 2.17 -4.56 20.58
C ALA A 186 2.28 -6.04 20.16
N GLY A 187 1.26 -6.84 20.48
CA GLY A 187 1.21 -8.25 20.05
C GLY A 187 1.12 -8.41 18.54
N THR A 188 0.43 -7.52 17.83
CA THR A 188 0.34 -7.53 16.37
C THR A 188 1.67 -7.17 15.73
N VAL A 189 2.44 -6.22 16.29
CA VAL A 189 3.81 -5.92 15.84
C VAL A 189 4.71 -7.13 16.03
N ALA A 190 4.89 -7.58 17.29
CA ALA A 190 6.03 -8.42 17.66
C ALA A 190 5.73 -9.47 18.75
N GLY A 191 4.46 -9.80 19.01
CA GLY A 191 4.14 -10.88 19.95
C GLY A 191 4.86 -12.17 19.57
N THR A 192 5.50 -12.84 20.53
CA THR A 192 6.26 -14.08 20.26
C THR A 192 5.39 -15.28 19.94
N GLY A 193 4.09 -15.23 20.27
CA GLY A 193 3.19 -16.37 20.19
C GLY A 193 3.44 -17.44 21.27
N ALA A 194 4.26 -17.15 22.28
CA ALA A 194 4.64 -18.11 23.32
C ALA A 194 3.45 -18.74 24.05
N ALA A 195 2.37 -17.98 24.26
CA ALA A 195 1.13 -18.51 24.86
C ALA A 195 0.39 -19.49 23.95
N SER A 196 0.77 -19.60 22.66
CA SER A 196 0.26 -20.55 21.67
C SER A 196 1.35 -21.48 21.09
N ALA A 197 2.44 -21.66 21.82
CA ALA A 197 3.57 -22.49 21.36
C ALA A 197 3.17 -23.94 21.09
N GLY A 198 2.18 -24.47 21.82
CA GLY A 198 1.66 -25.83 21.66
C GLY A 198 0.48 -25.97 20.71
N ASP A 199 0.14 -24.96 19.91
CA ASP A 199 -0.99 -25.02 18.98
C ASP A 199 -0.76 -26.08 17.90
N SER A 200 -1.77 -26.94 17.71
CA SER A 200 -1.69 -28.07 16.77
C SER A 200 -1.68 -27.66 15.30
N ARG A 201 -2.17 -26.44 14.99
CA ARG A 201 -2.18 -25.90 13.62
C ARG A 201 -0.79 -25.41 13.21
N ARG A 202 -0.10 -24.75 14.13
CA ARG A 202 1.28 -24.27 13.99
C ARG A 202 1.79 -23.81 15.37
N PRO A 203 3.03 -24.13 15.75
CA PRO A 203 3.66 -23.50 16.92
C PRO A 203 3.63 -21.99 16.82
N ASN A 204 3.37 -21.29 17.94
CA ASN A 204 3.28 -19.84 18.02
C ASN A 204 2.22 -19.23 17.08
N TYR A 205 1.05 -19.87 16.99
CA TYR A 205 0.00 -19.53 16.01
C TYR A 205 -0.41 -18.04 16.00
N TYR A 206 -0.41 -17.39 17.17
CA TYR A 206 -0.77 -15.99 17.33
C TYR A 206 0.43 -15.04 17.39
N ALA A 207 1.59 -15.45 16.90
CA ALA A 207 2.75 -14.58 16.79
C ALA A 207 2.45 -13.34 15.92
N GLY A 208 3.06 -12.21 16.27
CA GLY A 208 3.04 -10.98 15.48
C GLY A 208 3.79 -11.12 14.17
N ILE A 209 3.80 -10.04 13.39
CA ILE A 209 4.46 -10.04 12.07
C ILE A 209 5.99 -10.00 12.18
N ALA A 210 6.54 -9.47 13.27
CA ALA A 210 7.97 -9.40 13.55
C ALA A 210 8.32 -9.99 14.92
N PRO A 211 8.15 -11.32 15.13
CA PRO A 211 8.18 -11.92 16.46
C PRO A 211 9.55 -11.90 17.14
N GLU A 212 10.63 -11.52 16.47
CA GLU A 212 11.95 -11.33 17.04
C GLU A 212 12.35 -9.85 17.25
N ALA A 213 11.53 -8.89 16.73
CA ALA A 213 11.73 -7.47 17.02
C ALA A 213 11.52 -7.15 18.51
N SER A 214 12.26 -6.19 19.03
CA SER A 214 12.09 -5.66 20.38
C SER A 214 10.95 -4.64 20.43
N LEU A 215 10.29 -4.53 21.57
CA LEU A 215 9.23 -3.56 21.84
C LEU A 215 9.68 -2.56 22.93
N LEU A 216 9.33 -1.29 22.70
CA LEU A 216 9.38 -0.24 23.70
C LEU A 216 7.97 0.30 23.89
N GLY A 217 7.37 0.10 25.06
CA GLY A 217 6.04 0.57 25.39
C GLY A 217 6.06 2.01 25.90
N LEU A 218 5.25 2.89 25.26
CA LEU A 218 5.02 4.26 25.71
C LEU A 218 3.53 4.43 26.00
N GLY A 219 3.15 4.08 27.25
CA GLY A 219 1.77 4.03 27.69
C GLY A 219 1.24 5.40 28.07
N VAL A 220 0.42 6.01 27.21
CA VAL A 220 -0.22 7.32 27.41
C VAL A 220 -1.63 7.21 27.99
N GLY A 221 -2.11 5.98 28.24
CA GLY A 221 -3.42 5.72 28.83
C GLY A 221 -4.58 5.86 27.83
N GLU A 222 -5.82 5.71 28.32
CA GLU A 222 -7.04 5.82 27.50
C GLU A 222 -7.39 7.25 27.10
N GLY A 223 -7.00 8.20 27.93
CA GLY A 223 -7.26 9.63 27.70
C GLY A 223 -6.14 10.27 26.90
N ILE A 224 -5.66 9.60 25.83
CA ILE A 224 -4.62 10.17 24.97
C ILE A 224 -5.01 11.59 24.55
N ASN A 225 -4.13 12.54 24.81
CA ASN A 225 -4.23 13.91 24.36
C ASN A 225 -2.91 14.34 23.71
N ILE A 226 -2.91 15.48 23.06
CA ILE A 226 -1.74 15.99 22.32
C ILE A 226 -0.51 16.04 23.21
N LEU A 227 -0.60 16.53 24.44
CA LEU A 227 0.55 16.68 25.33
C LEU A 227 1.18 15.32 25.66
N PHE A 228 0.38 14.32 26.03
CA PHE A 228 0.90 12.98 26.34
C PHE A 228 1.50 12.28 25.12
N ALA A 229 0.90 12.47 23.93
CA ALA A 229 1.49 12.00 22.69
C ALA A 229 2.86 12.66 22.42
N LEU A 230 2.98 13.96 22.64
CA LEU A 230 4.25 14.70 22.49
C LEU A 230 5.30 14.24 23.51
N GLU A 231 4.94 14.02 24.76
CA GLU A 231 5.84 13.47 25.79
C GLU A 231 6.33 12.06 25.40
N ALA A 232 5.50 11.23 24.80
CA ALA A 232 5.89 9.93 24.31
C ALA A 232 6.85 10.03 23.10
N PHE A 233 6.61 10.93 22.15
CA PHE A 233 7.56 11.22 21.07
C PHE A 233 8.88 11.75 21.60
N ASP A 234 8.83 12.71 22.55
CA ASP A 234 10.03 13.29 23.16
C ASP A 234 10.87 12.22 23.88
N TYR A 235 10.22 11.31 24.61
CA TYR A 235 10.90 10.17 25.23
C TYR A 235 11.56 9.26 24.18
N ALA A 236 10.85 8.93 23.08
CA ALA A 236 11.40 8.11 22.02
C ALA A 236 12.61 8.79 21.36
N LEU A 237 12.52 10.08 21.06
CA LEU A 237 13.61 10.88 20.50
C LEU A 237 14.83 10.95 21.43
N ALA A 238 14.62 11.17 22.73
CA ALA A 238 15.68 11.26 23.73
C ALA A 238 16.40 9.93 23.98
N ASN A 239 15.71 8.81 23.74
CA ASN A 239 16.22 7.46 24.00
C ASN A 239 16.42 6.61 22.72
N GLN A 240 16.41 7.24 21.55
CA GLN A 240 16.56 6.54 20.27
C GLN A 240 17.81 5.64 20.25
N GLU A 241 18.96 6.19 20.57
CA GLU A 241 20.23 5.42 20.60
C GLU A 241 20.25 4.37 21.72
N ARG A 242 19.71 4.73 22.91
CA ARG A 242 19.72 3.84 24.08
C ARG A 242 18.98 2.53 23.84
N TYR A 243 17.89 2.57 23.09
CA TYR A 243 17.04 1.42 22.82
C TYR A 243 17.02 1.03 21.33
N SER A 244 17.85 1.66 20.49
CA SER A 244 17.89 1.43 19.05
C SER A 244 16.50 1.49 18.42
N ILE A 245 15.82 2.64 18.61
CA ILE A 245 14.43 2.80 18.13
C ILE A 245 14.46 3.13 16.64
N ASP A 246 13.93 2.23 15.83
CA ASP A 246 13.89 2.35 14.37
C ASP A 246 12.50 2.68 13.83
N VAL A 247 11.44 2.27 14.56
CA VAL A 247 10.06 2.40 14.13
C VAL A 247 9.20 2.94 15.27
N ILE A 248 8.29 3.86 14.95
CA ILE A 248 7.25 4.33 15.89
C ILE A 248 5.88 4.01 15.28
N THR A 249 5.04 3.29 16.02
CA THR A 249 3.67 2.97 15.60
C THR A 249 2.65 3.73 16.44
N ASN A 250 1.67 4.35 15.74
CA ASN A 250 0.66 5.22 16.30
C ASN A 250 -0.73 4.77 15.85
N SER A 251 -1.40 3.98 16.69
CA SER A 251 -2.73 3.44 16.39
C SER A 251 -3.85 4.31 16.96
N TRP A 252 -3.70 5.63 16.86
CA TRP A 252 -4.60 6.66 17.40
C TRP A 252 -4.64 7.87 16.47
N GLY A 253 -5.55 8.78 16.74
CA GLY A 253 -5.69 10.00 15.97
C GLY A 253 -6.80 10.91 16.48
N SER A 254 -7.21 11.84 15.65
CA SER A 254 -8.30 12.78 15.86
C SER A 254 -9.31 12.69 14.71
N ALA A 255 -10.44 13.35 14.83
CA ALA A 255 -11.36 13.52 13.73
C ALA A 255 -10.66 14.13 12.51
N SER A 256 -11.18 13.86 11.31
CA SER A 256 -10.62 14.37 10.06
C SER A 256 -10.34 15.87 10.10
N GLY A 257 -9.24 16.27 9.46
CA GLY A 257 -8.80 17.65 9.45
C GLY A 257 -7.98 18.00 8.20
N PRO A 258 -7.65 19.29 8.01
CA PRO A 258 -6.77 19.71 6.94
C PRO A 258 -5.35 19.20 7.15
N TYR A 259 -4.59 19.10 6.07
CA TYR A 259 -3.14 18.95 6.15
C TYR A 259 -2.54 20.16 6.90
N ASP A 260 -1.89 19.90 8.02
CA ASP A 260 -1.22 20.93 8.83
C ASP A 260 0.17 20.45 9.26
N PRO A 261 1.22 20.80 8.51
CA PRO A 261 2.60 20.43 8.88
C PRO A 261 3.08 21.11 10.17
N ASN A 262 2.40 22.16 10.64
CA ASN A 262 2.78 22.90 11.85
C ASN A 262 2.07 22.38 13.11
N SER A 263 1.18 21.41 13.00
CA SER A 263 0.60 20.72 14.14
C SER A 263 1.71 20.15 15.04
N PRO A 264 1.65 20.33 16.36
CA PRO A 264 2.69 19.82 17.26
C PRO A 264 2.99 18.33 17.09
N VAL A 265 1.98 17.49 16.89
CA VAL A 265 2.15 16.05 16.65
C VAL A 265 2.88 15.80 15.32
N ASN A 266 2.52 16.54 14.28
CA ASN A 266 3.17 16.45 12.97
C ASN A 266 4.62 16.91 13.03
N GLN A 267 4.93 17.96 13.81
CA GLN A 267 6.32 18.37 14.06
C GLN A 267 7.12 17.30 14.82
N ALA A 268 6.53 16.65 15.82
CA ALA A 268 7.20 15.58 16.57
C ALA A 268 7.48 14.36 15.67
N SER A 269 6.53 13.94 14.84
CA SER A 269 6.73 12.86 13.87
C SER A 269 7.78 13.22 12.81
N TYR A 270 7.86 14.51 12.41
CA TYR A 270 8.90 14.99 11.49
C TYR A 270 10.30 14.91 12.10
N GLU A 271 10.46 15.26 13.40
CA GLU A 271 11.75 15.11 14.09
C GLU A 271 12.18 13.63 14.17
N ALA A 272 11.24 12.70 14.40
CA ALA A 272 11.53 11.28 14.37
C ALA A 272 11.97 10.81 12.97
N TYR A 273 11.24 11.22 11.94
CA TYR A 273 11.58 10.94 10.55
C TYR A 273 12.97 11.44 10.17
N LYS A 274 13.32 12.69 10.46
CA LYS A 274 14.65 13.25 10.17
C LYS A 274 15.80 12.48 10.81
N ARG A 275 15.55 11.81 11.93
CA ARG A 275 16.52 10.94 12.60
C ARG A 275 16.53 9.51 12.05
N GLY A 276 15.85 9.27 10.94
CA GLY A 276 15.81 7.98 10.26
C GLY A 276 14.87 6.95 10.88
N MET A 277 14.00 7.36 11.82
CA MET A 277 12.93 6.49 12.31
C MET A 277 11.76 6.47 11.34
N VAL A 278 11.19 5.30 11.12
CA VAL A 278 9.96 5.14 10.33
C VAL A 278 8.76 5.34 11.24
N VAL A 279 7.87 6.26 10.88
CA VAL A 279 6.66 6.56 11.66
C VAL A 279 5.43 6.09 10.89
N ALA A 280 4.61 5.25 11.51
CA ALA A 280 3.34 4.78 10.95
C ALA A 280 2.15 5.31 11.77
N PHE A 281 1.10 5.74 11.07
CA PHE A 281 -0.16 6.19 11.67
C PHE A 281 -1.37 5.46 11.11
N ALA A 282 -2.34 5.20 11.97
CA ALA A 282 -3.66 4.71 11.58
C ALA A 282 -4.42 5.80 10.81
N ALA A 283 -4.98 5.41 9.66
CA ALA A 283 -5.75 6.31 8.79
C ALA A 283 -7.04 6.86 9.43
N GLY A 284 -7.61 6.14 10.41
CA GLY A 284 -8.89 6.41 11.02
C GLY A 284 -9.97 5.40 10.65
N ASN A 285 -11.10 5.43 11.38
CA ASN A 285 -12.19 4.45 11.25
C ASN A 285 -13.54 5.11 10.89
N ASP A 286 -13.50 6.29 10.27
CA ASP A 286 -14.67 7.10 9.94
C ASP A 286 -15.13 6.91 8.48
N GLY A 287 -14.63 5.83 7.81
CA GLY A 287 -15.05 5.48 6.45
C GLY A 287 -16.49 5.00 6.37
N PRO A 288 -17.00 4.74 5.14
CA PRO A 288 -16.29 4.73 3.86
C PRO A 288 -16.32 6.07 3.08
N GLY A 289 -16.73 7.17 3.71
CA GLY A 289 -16.79 8.50 3.07
C GLY A 289 -15.40 9.05 2.75
N ASP A 290 -15.36 9.98 1.79
CA ASP A 290 -14.15 10.73 1.47
C ASP A 290 -13.83 11.78 2.55
N ASP A 291 -12.56 12.24 2.60
CA ASP A 291 -12.05 13.25 3.55
C ASP A 291 -12.25 12.89 5.03
N THR A 292 -12.03 11.64 5.36
CA THR A 292 -12.19 11.10 6.74
C THR A 292 -10.86 10.73 7.40
N LEU A 293 -9.71 11.06 6.76
CA LEU A 293 -8.39 10.69 7.27
C LEU A 293 -8.02 11.40 8.57
N ASN A 294 -7.34 10.68 9.42
CA ASN A 294 -6.63 11.19 10.58
C ASN A 294 -5.61 12.27 10.16
N PRO A 295 -5.68 13.51 10.72
CA PRO A 295 -4.82 14.62 10.29
C PRO A 295 -3.32 14.40 10.60
N TYR A 296 -2.99 13.44 11.46
CA TYR A 296 -1.60 13.08 11.76
C TYR A 296 -1.05 12.03 10.79
N ALA A 297 -1.90 11.39 10.03
CA ALA A 297 -1.53 10.40 9.01
C ALA A 297 -1.33 10.99 7.61
N VAL A 298 -1.77 12.23 7.36
CA VAL A 298 -1.73 12.83 6.00
C VAL A 298 -0.43 13.59 5.70
N VAL A 299 0.52 13.61 6.62
CA VAL A 299 1.80 14.29 6.40
C VAL A 299 2.77 13.38 5.63
N PRO A 300 3.56 13.91 4.68
CA PRO A 300 4.31 13.10 3.70
C PRO A 300 5.55 12.36 4.25
N TRP A 301 5.80 12.41 5.52
CA TRP A 301 6.91 11.73 6.18
C TRP A 301 6.48 10.59 7.12
N VAL A 302 5.19 10.24 7.10
CA VAL A 302 4.66 9.09 7.85
C VAL A 302 3.97 8.14 6.89
N ILE A 303 3.89 6.87 7.28
CA ILE A 303 3.15 5.87 6.52
C ILE A 303 1.70 5.88 7.00
N ASN A 304 0.78 6.26 6.11
CA ASN A 304 -0.66 6.30 6.35
C ASN A 304 -1.29 4.94 6.05
N VAL A 305 -1.79 4.26 7.08
CA VAL A 305 -2.20 2.85 6.99
C VAL A 305 -3.72 2.70 7.02
N GLY A 306 -4.28 2.26 5.90
CA GLY A 306 -5.68 1.84 5.77
C GLY A 306 -5.91 0.41 6.23
N SER A 307 -7.19 0.09 6.55
CA SER A 307 -7.59 -1.24 7.00
C SER A 307 -8.17 -2.08 5.87
N GLY A 308 -7.73 -3.32 5.76
CA GLY A 308 -8.28 -4.32 4.85
C GLY A 308 -8.75 -5.58 5.56
N THR A 309 -9.61 -6.32 4.88
CA THR A 309 -10.09 -7.63 5.32
C THR A 309 -9.06 -8.72 4.96
N LYS A 310 -9.14 -9.86 5.62
CA LYS A 310 -8.29 -11.03 5.28
C LYS A 310 -8.64 -11.69 3.94
N ALA A 311 -9.66 -11.18 3.24
CA ALA A 311 -9.98 -11.56 1.87
C ALA A 311 -9.39 -10.58 0.82
N GLY A 312 -8.57 -9.60 1.23
CA GLY A 312 -7.96 -8.62 0.34
C GLY A 312 -8.89 -7.47 -0.08
N ALA A 313 -10.04 -7.29 0.56
CA ALA A 313 -10.95 -6.17 0.33
C ALA A 313 -10.67 -5.02 1.33
N LEU A 314 -11.01 -3.79 0.98
CA LEU A 314 -10.99 -2.66 1.91
C LEU A 314 -12.04 -2.87 3.01
N SER A 315 -11.70 -2.55 4.25
CA SER A 315 -12.64 -2.56 5.37
C SER A 315 -13.64 -1.41 5.23
N SER A 316 -14.93 -1.67 5.47
CA SER A 316 -15.98 -0.66 5.29
C SER A 316 -15.86 0.56 6.21
N PHE A 317 -15.12 0.44 7.29
CA PHE A 317 -14.86 1.52 8.23
C PHE A 317 -13.54 2.27 7.95
N SER A 318 -12.66 1.76 7.07
CA SER A 318 -11.38 2.41 6.83
C SER A 318 -11.60 3.82 6.30
N SER A 319 -11.01 4.81 6.97
CA SER A 319 -11.02 6.18 6.49
C SER A 319 -10.40 6.30 5.11
N ALA A 320 -10.85 7.27 4.32
CA ALA A 320 -10.37 7.54 2.99
C ALA A 320 -9.98 9.02 2.83
N GLY A 321 -9.09 9.27 1.88
CA GLY A 321 -8.61 10.59 1.54
C GLY A 321 -9.57 11.37 0.66
N VAL A 322 -9.01 12.28 -0.14
CA VAL A 322 -9.76 13.14 -1.06
C VAL A 322 -9.37 12.77 -2.50
N PRO A 323 -10.34 12.52 -3.39
CA PRO A 323 -10.03 12.24 -4.78
C PRO A 323 -9.16 13.33 -5.41
N GLY A 324 -7.96 12.94 -5.89
CA GLY A 324 -7.02 13.86 -6.54
C GLY A 324 -6.22 14.76 -5.60
N ASP A 325 -6.38 14.66 -4.28
CA ASP A 325 -5.51 15.36 -3.34
C ASP A 325 -4.17 14.62 -3.19
N PHE A 326 -3.09 15.40 -3.15
CA PHE A 326 -1.73 14.85 -3.08
C PHE A 326 -1.36 14.34 -1.68
N TYR A 327 -1.82 15.00 -0.64
CA TYR A 327 -1.48 14.65 0.74
C TYR A 327 -2.51 13.73 1.39
N LYS A 328 -3.78 13.93 1.02
CA LYS A 328 -4.89 13.18 1.62
C LYS A 328 -5.18 11.89 0.85
N HIS A 329 -4.35 10.90 1.04
CA HIS A 329 -4.53 9.53 0.53
C HIS A 329 -3.98 8.51 1.52
N ILE A 330 -4.40 7.27 1.39
CA ILE A 330 -3.78 6.11 2.05
C ILE A 330 -2.46 5.81 1.33
N ASP A 331 -1.42 5.37 2.03
CA ASP A 331 -0.20 4.86 1.41
C ASP A 331 -0.32 3.37 1.11
N VAL A 332 -0.76 2.60 2.11
CA VAL A 332 -0.93 1.15 1.97
C VAL A 332 -2.08 0.64 2.84
N VAL A 333 -2.79 -0.37 2.35
CA VAL A 333 -3.81 -1.10 3.11
C VAL A 333 -3.17 -2.35 3.72
N ALA A 334 -3.39 -2.58 5.02
CA ALA A 334 -2.91 -3.77 5.69
C ALA A 334 -4.06 -4.51 6.40
N PRO A 335 -3.87 -5.79 6.78
CA PRO A 335 -4.88 -6.53 7.53
C PRO A 335 -5.28 -5.80 8.82
N GLY A 336 -6.56 -5.40 8.93
CA GLY A 336 -7.07 -4.66 10.09
C GLY A 336 -8.47 -5.11 10.53
N SER A 337 -9.12 -6.02 9.78
CA SER A 337 -10.41 -6.59 10.18
C SER A 337 -10.24 -7.92 10.90
N SER A 338 -10.81 -8.02 12.09
CA SER A 338 -10.81 -9.23 12.92
C SER A 338 -9.40 -9.78 13.17
N ILE A 339 -8.49 -8.91 13.56
CA ILE A 339 -7.11 -9.26 13.90
C ILE A 339 -7.08 -9.79 15.33
N CYS A 340 -6.55 -11.00 15.50
CA CYS A 340 -6.41 -11.62 16.81
C CYS A 340 -4.99 -11.46 17.33
N SER A 341 -4.85 -10.87 18.51
CA SER A 341 -3.56 -10.59 19.13
C SER A 341 -3.66 -10.67 20.66
N THR A 342 -2.59 -10.32 21.34
CA THR A 342 -2.47 -10.42 22.81
C THR A 342 -3.56 -9.63 23.55
N ARG A 343 -4.06 -10.21 24.64
CA ARG A 343 -5.15 -9.69 25.46
C ARG A 343 -4.66 -9.28 26.84
N ALA A 344 -4.82 -8.02 27.18
CA ALA A 344 -4.68 -7.56 28.57
C ALA A 344 -5.96 -7.87 29.36
N ALA A 345 -5.90 -8.84 30.24
CA ALA A 345 -7.06 -9.25 31.04
C ALA A 345 -7.51 -8.15 31.99
N GLY A 346 -8.82 -7.96 32.15
CA GLY A 346 -9.40 -6.97 33.09
C GLY A 346 -9.46 -5.54 32.56
N THR A 347 -9.01 -5.29 31.34
CA THR A 347 -9.11 -3.99 30.66
C THR A 347 -10.44 -3.86 29.88
N ALA A 348 -10.79 -2.63 29.47
CA ALA A 348 -12.06 -2.35 28.77
C ALA A 348 -12.21 -3.18 27.47
N ILE A 349 -11.23 -3.16 26.59
CA ILE A 349 -11.21 -3.95 25.34
C ILE A 349 -11.03 -5.43 25.67
N GLY A 350 -10.19 -5.78 26.62
CA GLY A 350 -9.99 -7.15 27.06
C GLY A 350 -11.25 -7.79 27.70
N ALA A 351 -12.14 -6.99 28.29
CA ALA A 351 -13.40 -7.46 28.88
C ALA A 351 -14.54 -7.58 27.86
N THR A 352 -14.57 -6.70 26.85
CA THR A 352 -15.67 -6.62 25.87
C THR A 352 -15.49 -7.53 24.66
N GLY A 353 -14.30 -8.06 24.43
CA GLY A 353 -14.01 -8.93 23.31
C GLY A 353 -14.46 -10.36 23.56
N PRO A 354 -15.61 -10.80 23.01
CA PRO A 354 -15.73 -12.21 22.80
C PRO A 354 -14.93 -12.49 21.54
N LEU A 355 -14.50 -13.63 21.38
CA LEU A 355 -14.38 -14.13 20.02
C LEU A 355 -13.00 -14.34 19.52
N VAL A 356 -12.24 -14.93 20.38
CA VAL A 356 -11.22 -15.84 19.96
C VAL A 356 -11.89 -17.04 19.32
N ASP A 357 -11.21 -17.60 18.34
CA ASP A 357 -11.51 -18.88 17.72
C ASP A 357 -12.29 -19.81 18.64
N THR A 358 -13.59 -19.95 18.40
CA THR A 358 -14.48 -20.81 19.20
C THR A 358 -14.07 -22.27 19.14
N ALA A 359 -13.25 -22.66 18.16
CA ALA A 359 -12.65 -23.99 18.07
C ALA A 359 -11.45 -24.18 19.00
N HIS A 360 -10.90 -23.09 19.56
CA HIS A 360 -9.74 -23.08 20.44
C HIS A 360 -9.96 -22.19 21.66
N PRO A 361 -10.97 -22.52 22.50
CA PRO A 361 -11.36 -21.69 23.64
C PRO A 361 -10.26 -21.59 24.71
N GLU A 362 -9.28 -22.48 24.70
CA GLU A 362 -8.10 -22.46 25.58
C GLU A 362 -7.26 -21.19 25.43
N TYR A 363 -7.33 -20.52 24.27
CA TYR A 363 -6.59 -19.28 24.02
C TYR A 363 -7.34 -17.99 24.36
N THR A 364 -8.63 -18.07 24.71
CA THR A 364 -9.47 -16.88 24.98
C THR A 364 -8.98 -16.03 26.14
N ALA A 365 -8.26 -16.61 27.09
CA ALA A 365 -7.67 -15.87 28.20
C ALA A 365 -6.43 -15.04 27.79
N ARG A 366 -5.81 -15.37 26.64
CA ARG A 366 -4.55 -14.78 26.20
C ARG A 366 -4.68 -13.93 24.95
N TYR A 367 -5.67 -14.20 24.14
CA TYR A 367 -5.87 -13.51 22.85
C TYR A 367 -7.32 -13.08 22.68
N HIS A 368 -7.53 -12.05 21.89
CA HIS A 368 -8.85 -11.64 21.42
C HIS A 368 -8.74 -10.98 20.05
N CYS A 369 -9.87 -10.86 19.32
CA CYS A 369 -9.87 -10.36 17.96
C CYS A 369 -10.68 -9.06 17.90
N ILE A 370 -10.05 -8.01 17.38
CA ILE A 370 -10.68 -6.71 17.16
C ILE A 370 -10.40 -6.18 15.76
N SER A 371 -11.13 -5.12 15.36
CA SER A 371 -11.01 -4.52 14.03
C SER A 371 -10.74 -3.03 14.14
N GLY A 372 -9.92 -2.51 13.26
CA GLY A 372 -9.57 -1.09 13.16
C GLY A 372 -8.37 -0.88 12.25
N THR A 373 -8.19 0.33 11.75
CA THR A 373 -6.91 0.78 11.19
C THR A 373 -5.81 0.71 12.25
N SER A 374 -6.20 0.78 13.52
CA SER A 374 -5.33 0.53 14.68
C SER A 374 -4.70 -0.87 14.70
N MET A 375 -5.26 -1.87 14.01
CA MET A 375 -4.71 -3.23 13.90
C MET A 375 -3.91 -3.40 12.61
N ALA A 376 -4.22 -2.63 11.59
CA ALA A 376 -3.46 -2.57 10.34
C ALA A 376 -2.10 -1.87 10.53
N THR A 377 -2.06 -0.78 11.28
CA THR A 377 -0.85 0.02 11.52
C THR A 377 0.29 -0.78 12.15
N PRO A 378 0.09 -1.53 13.26
CA PRO A 378 1.14 -2.35 13.84
C PRO A 378 1.59 -3.49 12.92
N PHE A 379 0.72 -3.97 12.02
CA PHE A 379 1.12 -4.94 11.01
C PHE A 379 2.14 -4.34 10.04
N VAL A 380 1.93 -3.08 9.61
CA VAL A 380 2.91 -2.35 8.80
C VAL A 380 4.19 -2.08 9.59
N ALA A 381 4.09 -1.63 10.84
CA ALA A 381 5.26 -1.37 11.68
C ALA A 381 6.14 -2.62 11.87
N GLY A 382 5.54 -3.80 12.08
CA GLY A 382 6.27 -5.06 12.11
C GLY A 382 6.87 -5.40 10.75
N THR A 383 6.17 -5.15 9.64
CA THR A 383 6.73 -5.35 8.29
C THR A 383 7.95 -4.47 8.05
N VAL A 384 7.94 -3.21 8.50
CA VAL A 384 9.10 -2.31 8.40
C VAL A 384 10.35 -2.91 9.04
N THR A 385 10.24 -3.56 10.20
CA THR A 385 11.40 -4.22 10.81
C THR A 385 11.93 -5.39 9.98
N LEU A 386 11.07 -6.10 9.25
CA LEU A 386 11.49 -7.15 8.31
C LEU A 386 12.24 -6.56 7.11
N LEU A 387 11.82 -5.38 6.62
CA LEU A 387 12.52 -4.68 5.53
C LEU A 387 13.90 -4.20 5.98
N LEU A 388 13.99 -3.65 7.19
CA LEU A 388 15.26 -3.19 7.78
C LEU A 388 16.19 -4.39 8.08
N GLU A 389 15.65 -5.53 8.51
CA GLU A 389 16.45 -6.76 8.70
C GLU A 389 16.99 -7.28 7.36
N ALA A 390 16.20 -7.15 6.28
CA ALA A 390 16.64 -7.51 4.93
C ALA A 390 17.65 -6.52 4.35
N ASN A 391 17.53 -5.23 4.69
CA ASN A 391 18.42 -4.18 4.24
C ASN A 391 18.46 -3.00 5.24
N PRO A 392 19.49 -2.93 6.12
CA PRO A 392 19.61 -1.90 7.14
C PRO A 392 19.91 -0.49 6.60
N GLU A 393 20.30 -0.38 5.35
CA GLU A 393 20.66 0.88 4.72
C GLU A 393 19.47 1.62 4.10
N LEU A 394 18.25 1.11 4.26
CA LEU A 394 17.05 1.78 3.76
C LEU A 394 16.71 3.03 4.58
N SER A 395 16.42 4.13 3.88
CA SER A 395 15.82 5.32 4.51
C SER A 395 14.30 5.16 4.71
N PRO A 396 13.66 5.98 5.56
CA PRO A 396 12.21 5.99 5.71
C PRO A 396 11.45 6.14 4.38
N ASP A 397 11.93 7.01 3.47
CA ASP A 397 11.33 7.23 2.15
C ASP A 397 11.39 5.99 1.26
N GLN A 398 12.54 5.30 1.28
CA GLN A 398 12.69 4.06 0.53
C GLN A 398 11.76 2.97 1.07
N ILE A 399 11.60 2.87 2.39
CA ILE A 399 10.70 1.92 3.04
C ILE A 399 9.25 2.19 2.62
N GLU A 400 8.79 3.44 2.68
CA GLU A 400 7.44 3.81 2.21
C GLU A 400 7.26 3.46 0.73
N THR A 401 8.22 3.84 -0.12
CA THR A 401 8.22 3.55 -1.55
C THR A 401 8.16 2.04 -1.82
N ILE A 402 8.94 1.24 -1.09
CA ILE A 402 8.94 -0.22 -1.21
C ILE A 402 7.58 -0.79 -0.85
N LEU A 403 7.00 -0.38 0.28
CA LEU A 403 5.68 -0.83 0.70
C LEU A 403 4.61 -0.54 -0.34
N MET A 404 4.61 0.67 -0.92
CA MET A 404 3.65 1.08 -1.94
C MET A 404 3.85 0.36 -3.28
N LYS A 405 5.10 0.25 -3.77
CA LYS A 405 5.43 -0.37 -5.07
C LYS A 405 5.24 -1.89 -5.06
N SER A 406 5.45 -2.55 -3.93
CA SER A 406 5.29 -3.99 -3.79
C SER A 406 3.87 -4.44 -3.42
N ALA A 407 2.99 -3.50 -3.06
CA ALA A 407 1.62 -3.80 -2.66
C ALA A 407 0.84 -4.49 -3.78
N THR A 408 -0.04 -5.40 -3.41
CA THR A 408 -0.98 -6.03 -4.34
C THR A 408 -2.05 -5.01 -4.74
N PRO A 409 -2.20 -4.68 -6.04
CA PRO A 409 -3.16 -3.70 -6.49
C PRO A 409 -4.60 -4.03 -6.08
N MET A 410 -5.38 -3.00 -5.73
CA MET A 410 -6.79 -3.12 -5.36
C MET A 410 -7.68 -2.36 -6.38
N PRO A 411 -7.85 -2.86 -7.61
CA PRO A 411 -8.42 -2.09 -8.73
C PRO A 411 -9.90 -1.75 -8.57
N ALA A 412 -10.60 -2.34 -7.61
CA ALA A 412 -12.00 -2.03 -7.29
C ALA A 412 -12.15 -0.72 -6.49
N TYR A 413 -11.05 -0.11 -6.03
CA TYR A 413 -11.03 1.07 -5.17
C TYR A 413 -10.21 2.19 -5.80
N ALA A 414 -10.53 3.43 -5.44
CA ALA A 414 -9.78 4.59 -5.89
C ALA A 414 -8.48 4.75 -5.09
N TYR A 415 -7.48 5.43 -5.68
CA TYR A 415 -6.17 5.63 -5.07
C TYR A 415 -6.24 6.27 -3.67
N HIS A 416 -7.05 7.32 -3.49
CA HIS A 416 -7.21 7.99 -2.20
C HIS A 416 -7.76 7.08 -1.08
N GLN A 417 -8.32 5.92 -1.44
CA GLN A 417 -8.87 4.92 -0.52
C GLN A 417 -7.88 3.82 -0.16
N VAL A 418 -6.94 3.49 -1.04
CA VAL A 418 -6.08 2.30 -0.90
C VAL A 418 -4.60 2.52 -1.21
N GLY A 419 -4.21 3.69 -1.71
CA GLY A 419 -2.82 4.01 -2.06
C GLY A 419 -2.22 3.02 -3.05
N GLY A 420 -1.04 2.48 -2.72
CA GLY A 420 -0.37 1.42 -3.49
C GLY A 420 -1.16 0.11 -3.56
N GLY A 421 -2.07 -0.14 -2.61
CA GLY A 421 -2.87 -1.35 -2.55
C GLY A 421 -2.70 -2.13 -1.25
N TYR A 422 -2.99 -3.43 -1.28
CA TYR A 422 -2.90 -4.33 -0.13
C TYR A 422 -1.46 -4.78 0.09
N ILE A 423 -0.95 -4.63 1.30
CA ILE A 423 0.44 -4.95 1.64
C ILE A 423 0.82 -6.38 1.24
N ASN A 424 1.98 -6.53 0.62
CA ASN A 424 2.59 -7.81 0.25
C ASN A 424 3.98 -7.90 0.88
N VAL A 425 4.05 -8.53 2.04
CA VAL A 425 5.27 -8.59 2.85
C VAL A 425 6.41 -9.32 2.12
N LEU A 426 6.10 -10.41 1.41
CA LEU A 426 7.11 -11.16 0.67
C LEU A 426 7.71 -10.33 -0.48
N ALA A 427 6.86 -9.67 -1.28
CA ALA A 427 7.33 -8.83 -2.37
C ALA A 427 8.08 -7.58 -1.85
N ALA A 428 7.64 -7.03 -0.69
CA ALA A 428 8.33 -5.91 -0.06
C ALA A 428 9.73 -6.28 0.42
N VAL A 429 9.90 -7.43 1.08
CA VAL A 429 11.20 -7.94 1.53
C VAL A 429 12.11 -8.24 0.34
N ASP A 430 11.58 -8.88 -0.71
CA ASP A 430 12.34 -9.14 -1.93
C ASP A 430 12.82 -7.84 -2.60
N LEU A 431 11.96 -6.82 -2.69
CA LEU A 431 12.33 -5.51 -3.22
C LEU A 431 13.33 -4.79 -2.31
N ALA A 432 13.17 -4.86 -0.99
CA ALA A 432 14.08 -4.27 -0.01
C ALA A 432 15.50 -4.84 -0.13
N SER A 433 15.63 -6.17 -0.25
CA SER A 433 16.92 -6.84 -0.37
C SER A 433 17.71 -6.47 -1.63
N ARG A 434 17.02 -5.99 -2.66
CA ARG A 434 17.61 -5.57 -3.96
C ARG A 434 17.75 -4.06 -4.12
N THR A 435 17.22 -3.28 -3.17
CA THR A 435 17.29 -1.82 -3.21
C THR A 435 18.62 -1.35 -2.67
N VAL A 436 19.32 -0.50 -3.41
CA VAL A 436 20.50 0.21 -2.88
C VAL A 436 20.02 1.19 -1.83
N GLY A 437 20.47 0.98 -0.59
CA GLY A 437 20.08 1.84 0.53
C GLY A 437 20.73 3.23 0.46
N ASN A 438 20.05 4.24 0.96
CA ASN A 438 20.55 5.62 1.00
C ASN A 438 20.43 6.26 2.40
N ARG A 439 20.37 5.44 3.45
CA ARG A 439 20.15 5.88 4.85
C ARG A 439 21.19 6.93 5.28
N GLN A 440 22.46 6.73 4.97
CA GLN A 440 23.52 7.68 5.36
C GLN A 440 23.33 9.03 4.67
N ALA A 441 23.08 9.02 3.36
CA ALA A 441 22.81 10.22 2.59
C ALA A 441 21.51 10.92 3.06
N PHE A 442 20.48 10.15 3.42
CA PHE A 442 19.26 10.67 4.06
C PHE A 442 19.58 11.39 5.38
N LEU A 443 20.34 10.76 6.27
CA LEU A 443 20.69 11.31 7.59
C LEU A 443 21.60 12.54 7.49
N SER A 444 22.46 12.63 6.46
CA SER A 444 23.28 13.81 6.21
C SER A 444 22.50 14.96 5.56
N GLY A 445 21.26 14.73 5.13
CA GLY A 445 20.44 15.70 4.41
C GLY A 445 20.78 15.83 2.92
N GLU A 446 21.69 15.01 2.41
CA GLU A 446 22.08 15.00 0.98
C GLU A 446 21.00 14.42 0.08
N THR A 447 20.19 13.52 0.62
CA THR A 447 19.05 12.91 -0.06
C THR A 447 17.76 13.03 0.73
N ALA A 448 17.59 14.09 1.53
CA ALA A 448 16.32 14.35 2.18
C ALA A 448 15.22 14.46 1.11
N TRP A 449 14.67 13.32 0.74
CA TRP A 449 13.53 13.24 -0.13
C TRP A 449 12.34 13.74 0.67
N SER A 450 11.97 14.96 0.51
CA SER A 450 10.62 15.35 0.83
C SER A 450 9.80 15.20 -0.45
N ARG A 451 8.64 14.60 -0.41
CA ARG A 451 7.63 14.71 -1.47
C ARG A 451 7.46 16.17 -1.93
N GLN A 452 7.82 17.14 -1.09
CA GLN A 452 7.85 18.56 -1.37
C GLN A 452 9.06 19.02 -2.22
N GLY A 453 10.19 18.31 -2.24
CA GLY A 453 11.44 18.75 -2.88
C GLY A 453 11.67 18.25 -4.31
N LYS A 454 10.97 17.21 -4.74
CA LYS A 454 11.11 16.63 -6.10
C LYS A 454 10.04 17.07 -7.10
N TRP A 455 9.07 17.86 -6.69
CA TRP A 455 8.00 18.30 -7.56
C TRP A 455 8.38 19.54 -8.32
N ASN A 456 8.46 19.40 -9.65
CA ASN A 456 8.63 20.52 -10.55
C ASN A 456 7.25 21.08 -10.92
N THR A 457 7.05 22.37 -10.69
CA THR A 457 5.84 23.07 -11.10
C THR A 457 5.91 23.37 -12.59
N VAL A 458 4.88 22.96 -13.32
CA VAL A 458 4.67 23.24 -14.74
C VAL A 458 3.50 24.18 -14.89
N ALA A 459 3.75 25.41 -15.32
CA ALA A 459 2.68 26.37 -15.59
C ALA A 459 1.96 26.07 -16.91
N ASP A 460 0.74 26.62 -17.08
CA ASP A 460 -0.09 26.43 -18.28
C ASP A 460 0.55 26.95 -19.58
N ASN A 461 1.51 27.85 -19.47
CA ASN A 461 2.25 28.49 -20.59
C ASN A 461 3.61 27.82 -20.89
N ALA A 462 3.96 26.73 -20.21
CA ALA A 462 5.25 26.05 -20.43
C ALA A 462 5.41 25.62 -21.92
N SER A 463 6.56 25.90 -22.50
CA SER A 463 6.81 25.72 -23.94
C SER A 463 6.78 24.26 -24.42
N LEU A 464 6.95 23.30 -23.53
CA LEU A 464 6.90 21.87 -23.81
C LEU A 464 5.47 21.28 -23.82
N LEU A 465 4.47 22.05 -23.41
CA LEU A 465 3.07 21.66 -23.49
C LEU A 465 2.55 21.82 -24.92
N SER A 466 1.76 20.86 -25.38
CA SER A 466 1.13 20.90 -26.70
C SER A 466 -0.37 20.96 -26.59
N TYR A 467 -0.95 22.05 -27.10
CA TYR A 467 -2.38 22.29 -27.11
C TYR A 467 -2.96 22.10 -28.51
N SER A 468 -4.05 21.36 -28.63
CA SER A 468 -4.83 21.28 -29.85
C SER A 468 -6.27 21.75 -29.61
N GLY A 469 -6.90 22.36 -30.64
CA GLY A 469 -8.16 23.08 -30.49
C GLY A 469 -7.94 24.53 -30.09
N THR A 470 -9.02 25.26 -29.77
CA THR A 470 -8.95 26.68 -29.42
C THR A 470 -8.92 26.84 -27.90
N TRP A 471 -7.77 27.27 -27.42
CA TRP A 471 -7.57 27.59 -26.00
C TRP A 471 -7.37 29.09 -25.80
N SER A 472 -7.86 29.63 -24.71
CA SER A 472 -7.67 31.02 -24.28
C SER A 472 -7.05 31.05 -22.89
N SER A 473 -6.15 32.01 -22.64
CA SER A 473 -5.64 32.28 -21.30
C SER A 473 -6.57 33.21 -20.54
N THR A 474 -6.71 32.97 -19.24
CA THR A 474 -7.55 33.75 -18.33
C THR A 474 -6.75 34.05 -17.06
N ALA A 475 -6.65 35.32 -16.68
CA ALA A 475 -5.99 35.70 -15.42
C ALA A 475 -6.91 35.47 -14.22
N THR A 476 -6.36 34.90 -13.13
CA THR A 476 -7.05 34.71 -11.87
C THR A 476 -6.08 34.63 -10.69
N THR A 477 -6.52 35.12 -9.54
CA THR A 477 -5.77 34.93 -8.29
C THR A 477 -5.80 33.48 -7.87
N GLY A 478 -4.66 32.93 -7.48
CA GLY A 478 -4.53 31.54 -7.05
C GLY A 478 -4.11 30.56 -8.14
N ALA A 479 -4.05 30.98 -9.42
CA ALA A 479 -3.45 30.19 -10.48
C ALA A 479 -1.92 30.09 -10.30
N THR A 480 -1.32 29.01 -10.81
CA THR A 480 0.10 28.63 -10.65
C THR A 480 1.06 29.75 -11.06
N ASP A 481 0.77 30.45 -12.17
CA ASP A 481 1.53 31.61 -12.66
C ASP A 481 0.66 32.86 -12.82
N GLY A 482 -0.51 32.90 -12.17
CA GLY A 482 -1.49 33.98 -12.27
C GLY A 482 -2.47 33.84 -13.44
N THR A 483 -2.33 32.81 -14.28
CA THR A 483 -3.21 32.51 -15.42
C THR A 483 -3.58 31.03 -15.48
N TYR A 484 -4.66 30.72 -16.21
CA TYR A 484 -4.99 29.36 -16.60
C TYR A 484 -5.53 29.30 -18.02
N ARG A 485 -5.43 28.14 -18.66
CA ARG A 485 -6.00 27.90 -19.98
C ARG A 485 -7.40 27.33 -19.91
N LYS A 486 -8.25 27.80 -20.84
CA LYS A 486 -9.65 27.39 -20.99
C LYS A 486 -9.95 27.06 -22.44
N ALA A 487 -10.70 25.98 -22.65
CA ALA A 487 -11.22 25.59 -23.96
C ALA A 487 -12.64 25.05 -23.85
N ALA A 488 -13.45 25.25 -24.91
CA ALA A 488 -14.81 24.71 -24.99
C ALA A 488 -14.86 23.49 -25.93
N VAL A 489 -15.46 22.41 -25.48
CA VAL A 489 -15.77 21.26 -26.31
C VAL A 489 -16.96 21.58 -27.21
N THR A 490 -16.80 21.43 -28.51
CA THR A 490 -17.87 21.65 -29.49
C THR A 490 -17.96 20.46 -30.45
N ARG A 491 -19.04 20.38 -31.25
CA ARG A 491 -19.16 19.33 -32.28
C ARG A 491 -18.04 19.37 -33.33
N LYS A 492 -17.36 20.52 -33.49
CA LYS A 492 -16.30 20.73 -34.50
C LYS A 492 -14.88 20.70 -33.89
N SER A 493 -14.75 20.78 -32.57
CA SER A 493 -13.47 20.87 -31.90
C SER A 493 -13.51 20.14 -30.56
N VAL A 494 -12.64 19.15 -30.40
CA VAL A 494 -12.35 18.47 -29.15
C VAL A 494 -10.98 18.96 -28.71
N PRO A 495 -10.91 19.90 -27.76
CA PRO A 495 -9.63 20.41 -27.28
C PRO A 495 -8.85 19.33 -26.52
N ARG A 496 -7.53 19.35 -26.69
CA ARG A 496 -6.62 18.46 -25.99
C ARG A 496 -5.38 19.21 -25.49
N LEU A 497 -4.89 18.78 -24.37
CA LEU A 497 -3.55 19.09 -23.88
C LEU A 497 -2.74 17.80 -23.89
N ASN A 498 -1.52 17.86 -24.43
CA ASN A 498 -0.56 16.76 -24.39
C ASN A 498 0.74 17.25 -23.78
N LEU A 499 1.30 16.43 -22.92
CA LEU A 499 2.62 16.62 -22.33
C LEU A 499 3.29 15.26 -22.14
N ALA A 500 4.59 15.25 -21.90
CA ALA A 500 5.30 14.07 -21.46
C ALA A 500 6.18 14.43 -20.26
N PHE A 501 6.37 13.49 -19.36
CA PHE A 501 7.27 13.67 -18.21
C PHE A 501 7.92 12.33 -17.85
N GLN A 502 9.10 12.42 -17.25
CA GLN A 502 9.77 11.28 -16.62
C GLN A 502 9.48 11.34 -15.12
N GLY A 503 9.08 10.22 -14.53
CA GLY A 503 8.86 10.08 -13.09
C GLY A 503 7.64 9.25 -12.73
N GLY A 504 7.55 8.84 -11.49
CA GLY A 504 6.51 7.91 -11.00
C GLY A 504 5.17 8.58 -10.67
N ALA A 505 5.09 9.92 -10.65
CA ALA A 505 3.87 10.62 -10.26
C ALA A 505 3.70 12.01 -10.88
N MET A 506 2.44 12.42 -11.03
CA MET A 506 2.05 13.71 -11.55
C MET A 506 0.71 14.16 -10.94
N GLN A 507 0.52 15.47 -10.84
CA GLN A 507 -0.74 16.06 -10.43
C GLN A 507 -1.14 17.17 -11.39
N LEU A 508 -2.31 17.05 -12.03
CA LEU A 508 -2.91 18.11 -12.83
C LEU A 508 -3.65 19.07 -11.93
N ILE A 509 -3.45 20.38 -12.13
CA ILE A 509 -4.11 21.47 -11.42
C ILE A 509 -5.04 22.19 -12.38
N TYR A 510 -6.26 22.46 -11.96
CA TYR A 510 -7.27 23.08 -12.81
C TYR A 510 -8.30 23.88 -12.01
N PRO A 511 -8.77 25.02 -12.53
CA PRO A 511 -9.94 25.71 -11.97
C PRO A 511 -11.22 24.89 -12.12
N ARG A 512 -12.16 25.12 -11.22
CA ARG A 512 -13.55 24.67 -11.33
C ARG A 512 -14.48 25.85 -11.19
N ASP A 513 -15.58 25.87 -11.94
CA ASP A 513 -16.65 26.88 -11.85
C ASP A 513 -18.02 26.31 -12.28
N ASN A 514 -19.06 27.10 -12.18
CA ASN A 514 -20.43 26.71 -12.55
C ASN A 514 -20.68 26.57 -14.07
N LYS A 515 -19.63 26.71 -14.89
CA LYS A 515 -19.65 26.50 -16.36
C LYS A 515 -18.70 25.34 -16.76
N GLY A 516 -18.07 24.72 -15.80
CA GLY A 516 -17.14 23.61 -15.98
C GLY A 516 -17.81 22.38 -16.62
N GLY A 517 -17.08 21.68 -17.43
CA GLY A 517 -17.48 20.47 -18.13
C GLY A 517 -16.72 19.24 -17.68
N LEU A 518 -16.38 18.38 -18.64
CA LEU A 518 -15.71 17.09 -18.40
C LEU A 518 -14.52 16.91 -19.34
N ALA A 519 -13.45 16.31 -18.86
CA ALA A 519 -12.34 15.79 -19.68
C ALA A 519 -11.87 14.41 -19.21
N ASP A 520 -11.39 13.62 -20.14
CA ASP A 520 -10.76 12.34 -19.85
C ASP A 520 -9.24 12.48 -19.81
N VAL A 521 -8.61 11.78 -18.86
CA VAL A 521 -7.17 11.72 -18.70
C VAL A 521 -6.67 10.36 -19.17
N TYR A 522 -5.67 10.38 -20.04
CA TYR A 522 -4.96 9.19 -20.51
C TYR A 522 -3.49 9.29 -20.17
N VAL A 523 -2.87 8.18 -19.79
CA VAL A 523 -1.43 8.04 -19.65
C VAL A 523 -0.98 6.89 -20.53
N ASP A 524 -0.04 7.14 -21.43
CA ASP A 524 0.48 6.17 -22.41
C ASP A 524 -0.64 5.51 -23.25
N GLY A 525 -1.67 6.31 -23.56
CA GLY A 525 -2.85 5.86 -24.29
C GLY A 525 -3.88 5.10 -23.45
N VAL A 526 -3.61 4.81 -22.18
CA VAL A 526 -4.52 4.12 -21.28
C VAL A 526 -5.36 5.13 -20.51
N PHE A 527 -6.68 4.96 -20.50
CA PHE A 527 -7.60 5.79 -19.70
C PHE A 527 -7.32 5.62 -18.20
N ARG A 528 -7.12 6.75 -17.51
CA ARG A 528 -6.81 6.78 -16.06
C ARG A 528 -7.92 7.41 -15.22
N GLY A 529 -8.83 8.14 -15.83
CA GLY A 529 -9.95 8.74 -15.11
C GLY A 529 -10.56 9.93 -15.83
N ARG A 530 -11.59 10.50 -15.22
CA ARG A 530 -12.32 11.65 -15.76
C ARG A 530 -12.32 12.80 -14.77
N ILE A 531 -11.99 14.00 -15.23
CA ILE A 531 -12.04 15.26 -14.47
C ILE A 531 -13.38 15.92 -14.68
N GLY A 532 -14.03 16.30 -13.57
CA GLY A 532 -15.16 17.22 -13.55
C GLY A 532 -14.69 18.63 -13.20
N PHE A 533 -14.99 19.60 -14.06
CA PHE A 533 -14.63 21.00 -13.86
C PHE A 533 -15.78 21.83 -13.28
N TYR A 534 -16.94 21.21 -13.03
CA TYR A 534 -18.08 21.89 -12.43
C TYR A 534 -17.92 22.04 -10.93
N ASN A 535 -18.15 23.24 -10.42
CA ASN A 535 -18.41 23.53 -9.02
C ASN A 535 -19.33 24.76 -8.92
N GLU A 536 -20.20 24.82 -7.92
CA GLU A 536 -21.11 25.97 -7.72
C GLU A 536 -20.34 27.25 -7.41
N THR A 537 -19.27 27.14 -6.66
CA THR A 537 -18.33 28.23 -6.35
C THR A 537 -17.01 27.98 -7.07
N SER A 538 -16.35 29.07 -7.49
CA SER A 538 -15.04 28.94 -8.15
C SER A 538 -13.97 28.55 -7.15
N ASP A 539 -13.25 27.46 -7.48
CA ASP A 539 -12.10 26.95 -6.72
C ASP A 539 -11.08 26.28 -7.66
N PHE A 540 -10.08 25.61 -7.09
CA PHE A 540 -9.10 24.81 -7.82
C PHE A 540 -9.23 23.33 -7.43
N GLY A 541 -9.34 22.44 -8.43
CA GLY A 541 -9.27 21.02 -8.29
C GLY A 541 -7.90 20.47 -8.65
N ARG A 542 -7.64 19.24 -8.24
CA ARG A 542 -6.43 18.50 -8.55
C ARG A 542 -6.77 17.08 -8.97
N PHE A 543 -6.00 16.53 -9.90
CA PHE A 543 -6.14 15.14 -10.36
C PHE A 543 -4.77 14.47 -10.31
N ALA A 544 -4.62 13.52 -9.41
CA ALA A 544 -3.36 12.84 -9.18
C ALA A 544 -3.21 11.59 -10.07
N LEU A 545 -2.02 11.44 -10.63
CA LEU A 545 -1.53 10.25 -11.32
C LEU A 545 -0.33 9.74 -10.54
N ASN A 546 -0.50 8.67 -9.79
CA ASN A 546 0.51 8.11 -8.90
C ASN A 546 0.80 6.66 -9.30
N ASN A 547 1.89 6.11 -8.78
CA ASN A 547 2.33 4.73 -9.03
C ASN A 547 2.54 4.41 -10.51
N LEU A 548 3.03 5.40 -11.25
CA LEU A 548 3.57 5.17 -12.58
C LEU A 548 4.98 4.57 -12.44
N SER A 549 5.50 3.97 -13.51
CA SER A 549 6.90 3.57 -13.55
C SER A 549 7.80 4.81 -13.51
N ASP A 550 9.07 4.69 -13.15
CA ASP A 550 10.03 5.81 -13.19
C ASP A 550 10.50 6.16 -14.63
N GLY A 551 9.65 5.85 -15.62
CA GLY A 551 9.92 6.05 -17.03
C GLY A 551 9.34 7.34 -17.62
N LEU A 552 9.44 7.47 -18.94
CA LEU A 552 8.79 8.55 -19.70
C LEU A 552 7.32 8.21 -19.93
N HIS A 553 6.44 9.08 -19.46
CA HIS A 553 4.99 8.96 -19.61
C HIS A 553 4.43 10.07 -20.51
N LYS A 554 3.49 9.71 -21.38
CA LYS A 554 2.72 10.65 -22.22
C LYS A 554 1.35 10.84 -21.63
N VAL A 555 1.00 12.07 -21.26
CA VAL A 555 -0.30 12.41 -20.67
C VAL A 555 -1.12 13.21 -21.67
N GLU A 556 -2.36 12.77 -21.88
CA GLU A 556 -3.35 13.50 -22.69
C GLU A 556 -4.56 13.87 -21.80
N LEU A 557 -4.89 15.15 -21.74
CA LEU A 557 -6.17 15.65 -21.24
C LEU A 557 -7.07 15.90 -22.44
N ARG A 558 -8.18 15.15 -22.58
CA ARG A 558 -9.09 15.19 -23.72
C ARG A 558 -10.46 15.71 -23.32
N GLY A 559 -10.92 16.79 -23.92
CA GLY A 559 -12.26 17.35 -23.66
C GLY A 559 -13.38 16.38 -24.06
N VAL A 560 -14.39 16.26 -23.19
CA VAL A 560 -15.57 15.42 -23.38
C VAL A 560 -16.83 16.26 -23.53
N LEU A 561 -17.02 17.25 -22.66
CA LEU A 561 -18.21 18.08 -22.62
C LEU A 561 -17.92 19.44 -21.96
N GLY A 562 -18.58 20.50 -22.44
CA GLY A 562 -18.55 21.83 -21.78
C GLY A 562 -17.18 22.50 -21.82
N ASN A 563 -16.89 23.32 -20.82
CA ASN A 563 -15.58 23.98 -20.70
C ASN A 563 -14.62 23.09 -19.93
N ILE A 564 -13.40 22.98 -20.42
CA ILE A 564 -12.28 22.34 -19.73
C ILE A 564 -11.21 23.36 -19.41
N TYR A 565 -10.52 23.13 -18.32
CA TYR A 565 -9.55 24.06 -17.77
C TYR A 565 -8.22 23.36 -17.50
N PHE A 566 -7.11 24.10 -17.57
CA PHE A 566 -5.81 23.66 -17.13
C PHE A 566 -5.02 24.85 -16.60
N ASP A 567 -4.57 24.78 -15.36
CA ASP A 567 -3.75 25.78 -14.67
C ASP A 567 -2.28 25.40 -14.68
N GLY A 568 -1.99 24.14 -14.49
CA GLY A 568 -0.63 23.65 -14.43
C GLY A 568 -0.55 22.20 -14.01
N ALA A 569 0.65 21.75 -13.73
CA ALA A 569 0.90 20.43 -13.17
C ALA A 569 2.05 20.49 -12.16
N LEU A 570 2.00 19.59 -11.19
CA LEU A 570 3.15 19.19 -10.41
C LEU A 570 3.63 17.86 -10.98
N ILE A 571 4.91 17.74 -11.32
CA ILE A 571 5.50 16.51 -11.85
C ILE A 571 6.66 16.06 -10.98
N GLU A 572 6.72 14.79 -10.67
CA GLU A 572 7.93 14.18 -10.14
C GLU A 572 8.91 14.00 -11.31
N GLY A 573 10.10 14.60 -11.20
CA GLY A 573 11.11 14.52 -12.26
C GLY A 573 10.99 15.62 -13.33
N LYS A 574 11.19 15.28 -14.61
CA LYS A 574 11.44 16.24 -15.68
C LYS A 574 10.33 16.27 -16.73
N LEU A 575 9.96 17.49 -17.18
CA LEU A 575 9.02 17.69 -18.30
C LEU A 575 9.70 17.50 -19.65
N TYR A 576 9.03 16.86 -20.58
CA TYR A 576 9.43 16.66 -21.98
C TYR A 576 8.35 17.08 -22.96
N ALA A 577 8.71 17.31 -24.20
CA ALA A 577 7.73 17.55 -25.26
C ALA A 577 6.89 16.27 -25.53
N SER A 578 5.61 16.43 -25.83
CA SER A 578 4.68 15.30 -26.04
C SER A 578 5.06 14.38 -27.21
N ASN A 579 5.88 14.85 -28.16
CA ASN A 579 6.45 14.10 -29.28
C ASN A 579 7.81 13.45 -28.98
N THR A 580 8.24 13.41 -27.72
CA THR A 580 9.44 12.69 -27.30
C THR A 580 9.24 11.18 -27.46
N GLN A 581 10.28 10.50 -27.96
CA GLN A 581 10.36 9.05 -28.06
C GLN A 581 11.59 8.54 -27.33
N LEU A 582 11.53 7.30 -26.87
CA LEU A 582 12.68 6.62 -26.29
C LEU A 582 13.45 5.91 -27.38
N VAL A 583 14.78 6.11 -27.36
CA VAL A 583 15.73 5.43 -28.22
C VAL A 583 16.75 4.74 -27.34
N GLU A 584 17.03 3.48 -27.63
CA GLU A 584 18.04 2.70 -26.92
C GLU A 584 19.34 2.69 -27.71
N GLU A 585 20.44 3.06 -27.05
CA GLU A 585 21.80 2.98 -27.57
C GLU A 585 22.63 2.06 -26.69
N THR A 586 23.23 1.01 -27.27
CA THR A 586 24.00 0.02 -26.53
C THR A 586 25.47 0.11 -26.83
N GLU A 587 26.28 0.24 -25.80
CA GLU A 587 27.74 0.15 -25.82
C GLU A 587 28.19 -1.17 -25.17
N THR A 588 29.33 -1.68 -25.60
CA THR A 588 29.86 -2.94 -25.06
C THR A 588 31.27 -2.73 -24.56
N PHE A 589 31.49 -3.06 -23.32
CA PHE A 589 32.81 -3.10 -22.68
C PHE A 589 33.24 -4.56 -22.52
N THR A 590 34.52 -4.81 -22.68
CA THR A 590 35.11 -6.13 -22.46
C THR A 590 36.34 -6.01 -21.58
N GLY A 591 36.61 -7.04 -20.83
CA GLY A 591 37.79 -7.07 -19.96
C GLY A 591 38.13 -8.46 -19.49
N VAL A 592 39.24 -8.55 -18.77
CA VAL A 592 39.70 -9.75 -18.10
C VAL A 592 39.90 -9.41 -16.63
N ILE A 593 39.31 -10.21 -15.75
CA ILE A 593 39.58 -10.13 -14.30
C ILE A 593 40.53 -11.28 -13.95
N GLY A 594 41.61 -10.93 -13.24
CA GLY A 594 42.63 -11.90 -12.74
C GLY A 594 42.17 -12.61 -11.46
N PRO A 595 43.04 -13.37 -10.83
CA PRO A 595 42.71 -14.04 -9.58
C PRO A 595 42.23 -13.03 -8.53
N SER A 596 41.02 -13.21 -8.02
CA SER A 596 40.41 -12.35 -7.03
C SER A 596 39.54 -13.16 -6.07
N ALA A 597 39.47 -12.68 -4.83
CA ALA A 597 38.52 -13.13 -3.82
C ALA A 597 37.95 -11.88 -3.13
N GLU A 598 36.68 -11.91 -2.75
CA GLU A 598 36.01 -10.86 -1.99
C GLU A 598 36.15 -9.47 -2.65
N ASN A 599 36.03 -9.38 -3.99
CA ASN A 599 36.03 -8.13 -4.76
C ASN A 599 37.34 -7.28 -4.67
N ILE A 600 38.49 -7.89 -4.41
CA ILE A 600 39.78 -7.19 -4.30
C ILE A 600 40.25 -6.64 -5.65
N VAL A 601 40.01 -7.37 -6.76
CA VAL A 601 40.36 -6.91 -8.12
C VAL A 601 39.16 -6.28 -8.77
N VAL A 602 39.31 -5.03 -9.23
CA VAL A 602 38.26 -4.22 -9.84
C VAL A 602 38.74 -3.66 -11.16
N ASN A 603 37.92 -3.81 -12.20
CA ASN A 603 38.08 -3.11 -13.49
C ASN A 603 37.07 -1.99 -13.60
N GLU A 604 37.51 -0.80 -14.03
CA GLU A 604 36.65 0.38 -14.21
C GLU A 604 36.39 0.64 -15.70
N HIS A 605 35.12 0.96 -16.03
CA HIS A 605 34.72 1.44 -17.35
C HIS A 605 33.95 2.74 -17.20
N ALA A 606 34.59 3.87 -17.56
CA ALA A 606 33.97 5.17 -17.53
C ALA A 606 33.27 5.46 -18.87
N PHE A 607 32.10 6.13 -18.82
CA PHE A 607 31.32 6.54 -19.97
C PHE A 607 30.56 7.84 -19.67
N GLU A 608 30.22 8.59 -20.73
CA GLU A 608 29.54 9.90 -20.59
C GLU A 608 28.03 9.72 -20.78
N VAL A 609 27.28 10.23 -19.83
CA VAL A 609 25.80 10.21 -19.84
C VAL A 609 25.30 11.63 -20.12
N GLY A 610 24.54 11.77 -21.22
CA GLY A 610 23.99 13.06 -21.68
C GLY A 610 22.73 13.48 -20.92
N ASN A 611 22.32 14.74 -21.10
CA ASN A 611 21.06 15.28 -20.52
C ASN A 611 19.79 14.63 -21.06
N ASP A 612 19.87 13.91 -22.16
CA ASP A 612 18.78 13.20 -22.83
C ASP A 612 18.63 11.74 -22.39
N VAL A 613 19.59 11.21 -21.64
CA VAL A 613 19.52 9.86 -21.06
C VAL A 613 18.60 9.87 -19.85
N ILE A 614 17.64 8.95 -19.83
CA ILE A 614 16.66 8.84 -18.76
C ILE A 614 16.84 7.58 -17.89
N SER A 615 17.45 6.53 -18.45
CA SER A 615 17.84 5.34 -17.69
C SER A 615 19.02 4.63 -18.35
N ILE A 616 19.73 3.86 -17.53
CA ILE A 616 20.83 2.97 -17.93
C ILE A 616 20.41 1.55 -17.55
N LYS A 617 20.49 0.63 -18.51
CA LYS A 617 20.33 -0.82 -18.30
C LYS A 617 21.67 -1.46 -18.59
N ALA A 618 22.13 -2.34 -17.72
CA ALA A 618 23.39 -3.04 -17.97
C ALA A 618 23.28 -4.54 -17.71
N SER A 619 24.09 -5.30 -18.44
CA SER A 619 24.17 -6.76 -18.32
C SER A 619 25.62 -7.20 -18.42
N LEU A 620 26.12 -7.82 -17.35
CA LEU A 620 27.45 -8.39 -17.24
C LEU A 620 27.39 -9.89 -17.44
N GLY A 621 28.02 -10.42 -18.49
CA GLY A 621 28.16 -11.83 -18.74
C GLY A 621 29.63 -12.26 -18.75
N TRP A 622 29.93 -13.48 -18.26
CA TRP A 622 31.28 -14.05 -18.20
C TRP A 622 31.29 -15.53 -18.50
N GLY A 623 32.48 -16.08 -18.77
CA GLY A 623 32.70 -17.49 -19.03
C GLY A 623 33.26 -18.24 -17.82
N GLY A 624 32.98 -19.56 -17.73
CA GLY A 624 33.57 -20.44 -16.72
C GLY A 624 32.81 -20.50 -15.38
N GLY A 625 33.37 -21.24 -14.42
CA GLY A 625 32.80 -21.43 -13.07
C GLY A 625 33.35 -20.39 -12.08
N VAL A 626 33.18 -19.12 -12.38
CA VAL A 626 33.65 -17.97 -11.59
C VAL A 626 32.45 -17.11 -11.25
N ASP A 627 32.61 -16.19 -10.30
CA ASP A 627 31.58 -15.25 -9.87
C ASP A 627 32.11 -13.82 -9.98
N LEU A 628 31.40 -12.98 -10.75
CA LEU A 628 31.71 -11.59 -10.97
C LEU A 628 30.53 -10.73 -10.57
N ASP A 629 30.77 -9.73 -9.75
CA ASP A 629 29.84 -8.68 -9.39
C ASP A 629 30.11 -7.42 -10.23
N PHE A 630 29.11 -6.55 -10.38
CA PHE A 630 29.36 -5.23 -10.91
C PHE A 630 28.46 -4.16 -10.28
N SER A 631 28.93 -2.93 -10.29
CA SER A 631 28.16 -1.79 -9.80
C SER A 631 28.29 -0.60 -10.73
N LEU A 632 27.31 0.28 -10.68
CA LEU A 632 27.28 1.58 -11.37
C LEU A 632 27.55 2.67 -10.34
N VAL A 633 28.50 3.55 -10.67
CA VAL A 633 28.90 4.72 -9.86
C VAL A 633 28.51 5.98 -10.61
N ASP A 634 27.86 6.91 -9.92
CA ASP A 634 27.41 8.19 -10.44
C ASP A 634 28.55 9.21 -10.62
N PRO A 635 28.32 10.38 -11.24
CA PRO A 635 29.33 11.43 -11.39
C PRO A 635 29.91 12.00 -10.09
N PHE A 636 29.23 11.77 -8.96
CA PHE A 636 29.65 12.22 -7.63
C PHE A 636 30.45 11.16 -6.87
N GLY A 637 30.60 9.96 -7.43
CA GLY A 637 31.37 8.88 -6.84
C GLY A 637 30.54 7.92 -5.97
N ASN A 638 29.20 8.03 -5.98
CA ASN A 638 28.33 7.14 -5.23
C ASN A 638 27.99 5.89 -6.05
N GLU A 639 27.98 4.71 -5.42
CA GLU A 639 27.45 3.51 -6.01
C GLU A 639 25.91 3.60 -5.99
N VAL A 640 25.29 3.62 -7.19
CA VAL A 640 23.85 3.90 -7.36
C VAL A 640 23.04 2.70 -7.82
N ALA A 641 23.70 1.67 -8.33
CA ALA A 641 23.09 0.37 -8.65
C ALA A 641 24.16 -0.72 -8.65
N SER A 642 23.76 -1.96 -8.38
CA SER A 642 24.66 -3.12 -8.43
C SER A 642 23.94 -4.38 -8.91
N GLY A 643 24.69 -5.25 -9.57
CA GLY A 643 24.40 -6.66 -9.81
C GLY A 643 25.43 -7.46 -9.01
N ALA A 644 24.97 -8.16 -7.96
CA ALA A 644 25.80 -8.94 -7.06
C ALA A 644 25.01 -10.19 -6.63
N THR A 645 24.79 -11.07 -7.59
CA THR A 645 24.04 -12.31 -7.42
C THR A 645 24.83 -13.49 -7.98
N LEU A 646 24.35 -14.70 -7.82
CA LEU A 646 24.94 -15.88 -8.46
C LEU A 646 24.44 -16.09 -9.92
N SER A 647 23.76 -15.11 -10.48
CA SER A 647 23.20 -15.18 -11.84
C SER A 647 24.27 -14.81 -12.88
N ASN A 648 24.24 -15.48 -14.01
CA ASN A 648 25.06 -15.11 -15.17
C ASN A 648 24.18 -15.16 -16.44
N PRO A 649 23.90 -14.01 -17.10
CA PRO A 649 24.42 -12.68 -16.81
C PRO A 649 23.78 -12.03 -15.57
N GLU A 650 24.53 -11.16 -14.90
CA GLU A 650 24.01 -10.20 -13.96
C GLU A 650 23.45 -8.97 -14.66
N THR A 651 22.41 -8.36 -14.07
CA THR A 651 21.76 -7.19 -14.67
C THR A 651 21.48 -6.10 -13.63
N LEU A 652 21.53 -4.85 -14.07
CA LEU A 652 21.05 -3.71 -13.30
C LEU A 652 20.26 -2.75 -14.20
N GLU A 653 19.38 -1.96 -13.60
CA GLU A 653 18.68 -0.84 -14.22
C GLU A 653 18.71 0.35 -13.27
N PHE A 654 19.02 1.54 -13.79
CA PHE A 654 19.17 2.77 -13.01
C PHE A 654 18.50 3.95 -13.74
N PRO A 655 17.53 4.65 -13.10
CA PRO A 655 16.97 5.89 -13.64
C PRO A 655 17.99 7.02 -13.47
N VAL A 656 18.37 7.67 -14.56
CA VAL A 656 19.33 8.78 -14.57
C VAL A 656 18.63 10.09 -14.21
N SER A 657 19.13 10.76 -13.18
CA SER A 657 18.68 12.11 -12.78
C SER A 657 19.68 13.20 -13.17
N GLU A 658 20.96 12.89 -13.23
CA GLU A 658 22.04 13.84 -13.46
C GLU A 658 22.94 13.39 -14.62
N PRO A 659 23.32 14.28 -15.54
CA PRO A 659 24.30 13.98 -16.59
C PRO A 659 25.71 13.98 -16.02
N GLY A 660 26.62 13.33 -16.71
CA GLY A 660 28.06 13.36 -16.38
C GLY A 660 28.74 12.01 -16.58
N THR A 661 29.96 11.90 -16.07
CA THR A 661 30.78 10.70 -16.21
C THR A 661 30.34 9.64 -15.20
N TYR A 662 29.70 8.57 -15.65
CA TYR A 662 29.41 7.38 -14.87
C TYR A 662 30.50 6.34 -15.03
N LYS A 663 30.57 5.40 -14.07
CA LYS A 663 31.54 4.30 -14.12
C LYS A 663 30.90 2.99 -13.75
N TYR A 664 31.21 1.95 -14.52
CA TYR A 664 31.02 0.58 -14.05
C TYR A 664 32.26 0.10 -13.31
N LEU A 665 32.06 -0.55 -12.18
CA LEU A 665 33.08 -1.29 -11.44
C LEU A 665 32.77 -2.78 -11.57
N VAL A 666 33.55 -3.51 -12.37
CA VAL A 666 33.45 -4.98 -12.47
C VAL A 666 34.40 -5.60 -11.47
N LYS A 667 33.89 -6.42 -10.58
CA LYS A 667 34.57 -6.93 -9.38
C LYS A 667 34.66 -8.46 -9.44
N GLY A 668 35.79 -9.03 -9.07
CA GLY A 668 35.97 -10.48 -8.98
C GLY A 668 35.64 -10.99 -7.57
N TYR A 669 34.46 -11.55 -7.36
CA TYR A 669 34.08 -12.10 -6.05
C TYR A 669 34.78 -13.42 -5.77
N ALA A 670 34.70 -14.40 -6.69
CA ALA A 670 35.35 -15.70 -6.58
C ALA A 670 35.90 -16.11 -7.97
N THR A 671 37.07 -15.57 -8.33
CA THR A 671 37.58 -15.63 -9.71
C THR A 671 39.03 -16.09 -9.75
N VAL A 672 39.37 -17.04 -10.66
CA VAL A 672 40.73 -17.37 -10.99
C VAL A 672 41.23 -16.47 -12.11
N VAL A 673 40.64 -16.54 -13.30
CA VAL A 673 40.76 -15.61 -14.41
C VAL A 673 39.47 -15.72 -15.23
N ALA A 674 38.84 -14.64 -15.55
CA ALA A 674 37.63 -14.62 -16.36
C ALA A 674 37.64 -13.49 -17.39
N ASP A 675 37.31 -13.85 -18.62
CA ASP A 675 36.89 -12.85 -19.63
C ASP A 675 35.43 -12.49 -19.38
N TYR A 676 35.10 -11.21 -19.51
CA TYR A 676 33.72 -10.74 -19.37
C TYR A 676 33.32 -9.80 -20.50
N THR A 677 32.01 -9.69 -20.69
CA THR A 677 31.36 -8.74 -21.57
C THR A 677 30.28 -7.99 -20.79
N LEU A 678 30.43 -6.68 -20.69
CA LEU A 678 29.45 -5.78 -20.09
C LEU A 678 28.74 -4.99 -21.21
N LYS A 679 27.45 -5.17 -21.33
CA LYS A 679 26.60 -4.39 -22.26
C LYS A 679 25.90 -3.30 -21.45
N SER A 680 26.11 -2.05 -21.83
CA SER A 680 25.43 -0.88 -21.28
C SER A 680 24.45 -0.35 -22.31
N THR A 681 23.20 -0.22 -21.97
CA THR A 681 22.16 0.36 -22.83
C THR A 681 21.63 1.64 -22.20
N GLU A 682 21.89 2.76 -22.85
CA GLU A 682 21.29 4.04 -22.49
C GLU A 682 19.93 4.17 -23.15
N VAL A 683 18.93 4.53 -22.37
CA VAL A 683 17.59 4.88 -22.86
C VAL A 683 17.52 6.40 -22.94
N ARG A 684 17.43 6.94 -24.15
CA ARG A 684 17.46 8.38 -24.44
C ARG A 684 16.08 8.92 -24.81
N ALA A 685 15.77 10.10 -24.31
CA ALA A 685 14.54 10.84 -24.63
C ALA A 685 14.81 11.79 -25.81
N VAL A 686 14.44 11.40 -27.02
CA VAL A 686 14.68 12.15 -28.26
C VAL A 686 13.37 12.78 -28.76
N VAL A 687 13.40 14.10 -29.02
CA VAL A 687 12.26 14.82 -29.61
C VAL A 687 12.21 14.51 -31.11
N THR A 688 11.12 13.86 -31.54
CA THR A 688 10.91 13.60 -32.97
C THR A 688 10.32 14.84 -33.65
N THR A 689 10.94 15.31 -34.71
CA THR A 689 10.32 16.32 -35.58
C THR A 689 9.09 15.74 -36.26
N PRO A 690 7.95 16.47 -36.32
CA PRO A 690 6.71 15.99 -36.94
C PRO A 690 6.88 15.71 -38.44
#